data_76afd1f24185587f035204544efd5e40
#
_entry.id   76afd1f24185587f035204544efd5e40
#
_cell.length_a   1.000
_cell.length_b   1.000
_cell.length_c   1.000
_cell.angle_alpha   90.00
_cell.angle_beta   90.00
_cell.angle_gamma   90.00
#
_symmetry.space_group_name_H-M   'P 1'
#
loop_
_entity.id
_entity.type
_entity.pdbx_description
1 polymer ?
#
loop_
_entity_poly.entity_id
_entity_poly.type
_entity_poly.pdbx_seq_one_letter_code
_entity_poly.pdbx_strand_id
1 'polypeptide(L)'
;SWLATIPLLLFAVVLAFGPGYAMGWALRIPARLRAFYAPLLTFALVAVSAIVLGKTGIPWSLISFVSVAAVLVAAAAGLMWLVGRRWPALASASWPGNDVPVAWPVAGAVLGGFLVLHMTEDMVYGPEAFSQSLDNSFHMNAIRWIQEHGDASSLTLGAVSAADQQPAFYPAGWHDFVSLIYSTMGTSIATATIVTVLLAAGILWPCSLVAFSLSIPKLRPLQALAIPAIIGGFAAFPGLLLRWGVLFPNLLGYALVPSFVALMVCLVQVMMRGEYTALLSLCLAALVGVAGLALVHPNAVVSAVVFALPLVLAGVAWVVRSRELASRQKWVRSALLGLVILGCVGAWWFLRPGASASNTWEPMLTEGEALYQFLFLGLENANQLRDTFNPSYLAGFLALWGAGYLLYKHRNLWLIASWVLIGYLWIVSASVPRGEFRLLMVAPWYTDHFRLAALVVFPSVILAGIGLGGFVEGLLTWVARRAPRPARLKVATVGMGVAMVLVLVVAGLSSRVPSVQETTLAVSQEYRVTPTSVVLNQDEMNVINEIPKIVPKGDVIVNNPWDGSAYIYALADRHLTGYHFEFETSPKYSAIMHNLKDARTNPEVCREVNKYKAHWYVHLENQLNFGPDAQKNYDGLVAAIGTDVLTPVYSSGPMTLYRISACDNN
;
A
#
# COMPACT_ATOMS: atom_id res chain seq x y z
N SER A 1 -8.34 -0.43 23.41
CA SER A 1 -7.71 -1.77 23.53
C SER A 1 -7.83 -2.50 22.21
N TRP A 2 -6.81 -3.29 21.84
CA TRP A 2 -6.80 -4.08 20.61
C TRP A 2 -7.98 -5.07 20.49
N LEU A 3 -8.48 -5.58 21.62
CA LEU A 3 -9.67 -6.45 21.62
C LEU A 3 -10.92 -5.77 21.05
N ALA A 4 -11.05 -4.46 21.25
CA ALA A 4 -12.19 -3.70 20.70
C ALA A 4 -12.13 -3.57 19.16
N THR A 5 -10.97 -3.77 18.54
CA THR A 5 -10.82 -3.72 17.07
C THR A 5 -11.14 -5.05 16.38
N ILE A 6 -11.27 -6.15 17.11
CA ILE A 6 -11.55 -7.47 16.53
C ILE A 6 -12.84 -7.46 15.66
N PRO A 7 -13.98 -6.92 16.11
CA PRO A 7 -15.18 -6.86 15.26
C PRO A 7 -14.98 -6.05 14.00
N LEU A 8 -14.19 -4.94 14.09
CA LEU A 8 -13.85 -4.09 12.97
C LEU A 8 -12.97 -4.83 11.95
N LEU A 9 -11.96 -5.57 12.44
CA LEU A 9 -11.08 -6.36 11.59
C LEU A 9 -11.84 -7.52 10.91
N LEU A 10 -12.75 -8.18 11.63
CA LEU A 10 -13.60 -9.20 11.04
C LEU A 10 -14.52 -8.63 9.94
N PHE A 11 -15.12 -7.47 10.18
CA PHE A 11 -15.90 -6.76 9.16
C PHE A 11 -15.03 -6.40 7.95
N ALA A 12 -13.83 -5.86 8.18
CA ALA A 12 -12.88 -5.52 7.13
C ALA A 12 -12.45 -6.75 6.31
N VAL A 13 -12.25 -7.91 6.95
CA VAL A 13 -11.97 -9.19 6.26
C VAL A 13 -13.16 -9.60 5.39
N VAL A 14 -14.39 -9.59 5.91
CA VAL A 14 -15.59 -9.92 5.13
C VAL A 14 -15.74 -8.98 3.94
N LEU A 15 -15.52 -7.68 4.15
CA LEU A 15 -15.57 -6.66 3.11
C LEU A 15 -14.48 -6.86 2.05
N ALA A 16 -13.24 -7.20 2.45
CA ALA A 16 -12.12 -7.40 1.54
C ALA A 16 -12.20 -8.70 0.73
N PHE A 17 -12.82 -9.74 1.26
CA PHE A 17 -12.88 -11.04 0.60
C PHE A 17 -14.22 -11.30 -0.11
N GLY A 18 -15.35 -10.88 0.45
CA GLY A 18 -16.69 -11.24 -0.01
C GLY A 18 -16.97 -10.86 -1.46
N PRO A 19 -16.91 -9.57 -1.83
CA PRO A 19 -17.22 -9.12 -3.19
C PRO A 19 -16.29 -9.74 -4.24
N GLY A 20 -14.99 -9.79 -3.96
CA GLY A 20 -14.01 -10.38 -4.87
C GLY A 20 -14.11 -11.89 -4.97
N TYR A 21 -14.53 -12.58 -3.92
CA TYR A 21 -14.83 -14.01 -3.99
C TYR A 21 -15.99 -14.28 -4.94
N ALA A 22 -17.05 -13.46 -4.89
CA ALA A 22 -18.18 -13.51 -5.82
C ALA A 22 -17.73 -13.20 -7.26
N MET A 23 -16.88 -12.17 -7.47
CA MET A 23 -16.29 -11.87 -8.77
C MET A 23 -15.41 -13.03 -9.28
N GLY A 24 -14.61 -13.63 -8.40
CA GLY A 24 -13.80 -14.81 -8.74
C GLY A 24 -14.64 -16.02 -9.14
N TRP A 25 -15.81 -16.19 -8.53
CA TRP A 25 -16.79 -17.20 -8.96
C TRP A 25 -17.34 -16.85 -10.36
N ALA A 26 -17.76 -15.63 -10.59
CA ALA A 26 -18.25 -15.15 -11.88
C ALA A 26 -17.24 -15.35 -13.00
N LEU A 27 -15.96 -15.04 -12.74
CA LEU A 27 -14.83 -15.22 -13.66
C LEU A 27 -14.35 -16.67 -13.78
N ARG A 28 -14.97 -17.63 -13.08
CA ARG A 28 -14.60 -19.05 -13.07
C ARG A 28 -13.16 -19.32 -12.57
N ILE A 29 -12.68 -18.52 -11.63
CA ILE A 29 -11.43 -18.81 -10.91
C ILE A 29 -11.60 -20.15 -10.16
N PRO A 30 -10.65 -21.09 -10.23
CA PRO A 30 -10.74 -22.37 -9.53
C PRO A 30 -11.03 -22.19 -8.03
N ALA A 31 -11.96 -22.97 -7.47
CA ALA A 31 -12.40 -22.80 -6.09
C ALA A 31 -11.24 -22.78 -5.07
N ARG A 32 -10.21 -23.62 -5.30
CA ARG A 32 -9.00 -23.69 -4.45
C ARG A 32 -8.17 -22.41 -4.42
N LEU A 33 -8.31 -21.54 -5.44
CA LEU A 33 -7.52 -20.30 -5.59
C LEU A 33 -8.34 -19.04 -5.30
N ARG A 34 -9.65 -19.12 -5.38
CA ARG A 34 -10.59 -18.00 -5.40
C ARG A 34 -10.41 -17.06 -4.21
N ALA A 35 -10.26 -17.61 -3.01
CA ALA A 35 -10.04 -16.80 -1.81
C ALA A 35 -8.76 -15.95 -1.87
N PHE A 36 -7.70 -16.46 -2.51
CA PHE A 36 -6.40 -15.79 -2.56
C PHE A 36 -6.31 -14.70 -3.62
N TYR A 37 -7.23 -14.67 -4.58
CA TYR A 37 -7.40 -13.58 -5.54
C TYR A 37 -8.52 -12.62 -5.15
N ALA A 38 -9.38 -13.00 -4.20
CA ALA A 38 -10.55 -12.21 -3.83
C ALA A 38 -10.21 -10.77 -3.43
N PRO A 39 -9.22 -10.48 -2.58
CA PRO A 39 -8.89 -9.10 -2.23
C PRO A 39 -8.53 -8.25 -3.43
N LEU A 40 -7.69 -8.75 -4.34
CA LEU A 40 -7.32 -8.02 -5.56
C LEU A 40 -8.55 -7.62 -6.39
N LEU A 41 -9.53 -8.52 -6.51
CA LEU A 41 -10.77 -8.26 -7.24
C LEU A 41 -11.73 -7.34 -6.46
N THR A 42 -11.75 -7.43 -5.13
CA THR A 42 -12.56 -6.56 -4.27
C THR A 42 -12.14 -5.10 -4.42
N PHE A 43 -10.85 -4.80 -4.36
CA PHE A 43 -10.39 -3.42 -4.48
C PHE A 43 -10.66 -2.81 -5.85
N ALA A 44 -10.71 -3.62 -6.90
CA ALA A 44 -11.22 -3.18 -8.20
C ALA A 44 -12.71 -2.82 -8.13
N LEU A 45 -13.53 -3.70 -7.52
CA LEU A 45 -14.97 -3.45 -7.35
C LEU A 45 -15.22 -2.20 -6.50
N VAL A 46 -14.51 -2.02 -5.39
CA VAL A 46 -14.63 -0.83 -4.53
C VAL A 46 -14.37 0.44 -5.34
N ALA A 47 -13.21 0.56 -5.96
CA ALA A 47 -12.81 1.78 -6.66
C ALA A 47 -13.64 2.05 -7.92
N VAL A 48 -13.99 1.03 -8.70
CA VAL A 48 -14.85 1.19 -9.89
C VAL A 48 -16.28 1.56 -9.47
N SER A 49 -16.81 0.95 -8.40
CA SER A 49 -18.14 1.32 -7.88
C SER A 49 -18.18 2.77 -7.39
N ALA A 50 -17.13 3.25 -6.72
CA ALA A 50 -17.01 4.64 -6.29
C ALA A 50 -17.08 5.61 -7.48
N ILE A 51 -16.36 5.30 -8.56
CA ILE A 51 -16.40 6.12 -9.80
C ILE A 51 -17.82 6.11 -10.43
N VAL A 52 -18.47 4.94 -10.49
CA VAL A 52 -19.83 4.82 -11.06
C VAL A 52 -20.82 5.61 -10.21
N LEU A 53 -20.78 5.48 -8.90
CA LEU A 53 -21.67 6.19 -7.98
C LEU A 53 -21.44 7.70 -8.02
N GLY A 54 -20.18 8.16 -8.01
CA GLY A 54 -19.86 9.59 -8.16
C GLY A 54 -20.37 10.18 -9.49
N LYS A 55 -20.29 9.43 -10.60
CA LYS A 55 -20.83 9.87 -11.91
C LYS A 55 -22.35 9.87 -11.95
N THR A 56 -23.02 9.02 -11.20
CA THR A 56 -24.49 8.95 -11.15
C THR A 56 -25.10 9.82 -10.06
N GLY A 57 -24.29 10.44 -9.20
CA GLY A 57 -24.75 11.27 -8.08
C GLY A 57 -25.42 10.46 -6.95
N ILE A 58 -25.21 9.15 -6.91
CA ILE A 58 -25.71 8.29 -5.83
C ILE A 58 -24.72 8.30 -4.67
N PRO A 59 -25.13 8.64 -3.45
CA PRO A 59 -24.22 8.71 -2.31
C PRO A 59 -23.47 7.41 -2.03
N TRP A 60 -22.17 7.53 -1.72
CA TRP A 60 -21.31 6.43 -1.33
C TRP A 60 -21.75 5.85 0.02
N SER A 61 -22.00 4.56 0.07
CA SER A 61 -22.36 3.80 1.27
C SER A 61 -22.11 2.31 1.05
N LEU A 62 -22.14 1.52 2.11
CA LEU A 62 -22.06 0.05 1.99
C LEU A 62 -23.14 -0.51 1.07
N ILE A 63 -24.38 -0.01 1.18
CA ILE A 63 -25.52 -0.49 0.38
C ILE A 63 -25.32 -0.14 -1.09
N SER A 64 -24.99 1.10 -1.42
CA SER A 64 -24.78 1.53 -2.82
C SER A 64 -23.56 0.81 -3.44
N PHE A 65 -22.47 0.65 -2.68
CA PHE A 65 -21.32 -0.16 -3.10
C PHE A 65 -21.71 -1.60 -3.43
N VAL A 66 -22.36 -2.31 -2.49
CA VAL A 66 -22.75 -3.72 -2.68
C VAL A 66 -23.69 -3.86 -3.88
N SER A 67 -24.60 -2.91 -4.10
CA SER A 67 -25.54 -2.92 -5.23
C SER A 67 -24.80 -2.83 -6.57
N VAL A 68 -23.85 -1.87 -6.71
CA VAL A 68 -23.06 -1.74 -7.94
C VAL A 68 -22.12 -2.93 -8.13
N ALA A 69 -21.47 -3.40 -7.07
CA ALA A 69 -20.62 -4.59 -7.10
C ALA A 69 -21.40 -5.83 -7.56
N ALA A 70 -22.63 -6.02 -7.08
CA ALA A 70 -23.51 -7.13 -7.50
C ALA A 70 -23.84 -7.06 -9.00
N VAL A 71 -24.13 -5.85 -9.53
CA VAL A 71 -24.35 -5.65 -10.98
C VAL A 71 -23.09 -5.98 -11.78
N LEU A 72 -21.91 -5.55 -11.33
CA LEU A 72 -20.65 -5.86 -12.01
C LEU A 72 -20.32 -7.35 -11.99
N VAL A 73 -20.58 -8.03 -10.87
CA VAL A 73 -20.44 -9.50 -10.74
C VAL A 73 -21.43 -10.22 -11.65
N ALA A 74 -22.68 -9.79 -11.70
CA ALA A 74 -23.70 -10.38 -12.57
C ALA A 74 -23.33 -10.17 -14.07
N ALA A 75 -22.83 -8.99 -14.45
CA ALA A 75 -22.36 -8.73 -15.81
C ALA A 75 -21.17 -9.63 -16.19
N ALA A 76 -20.19 -9.83 -15.29
CA ALA A 76 -19.08 -10.74 -15.50
C ALA A 76 -19.55 -12.21 -15.64
N ALA A 77 -20.48 -12.65 -14.79
CA ALA A 77 -21.06 -13.98 -14.85
C ALA A 77 -21.85 -14.20 -16.16
N GLY A 78 -22.64 -13.19 -16.59
CA GLY A 78 -23.36 -13.20 -17.84
C GLY A 78 -22.44 -13.28 -19.06
N LEU A 79 -21.35 -12.49 -19.06
CA LEU A 79 -20.31 -12.55 -20.11
C LEU A 79 -19.68 -13.94 -20.19
N MET A 80 -19.25 -14.50 -19.06
CA MET A 80 -18.65 -15.84 -18.99
C MET A 80 -19.64 -16.95 -19.39
N TRP A 81 -20.92 -16.78 -19.09
CA TRP A 81 -21.97 -17.71 -19.52
C TRP A 81 -22.18 -17.63 -21.05
N LEU A 82 -22.31 -16.44 -21.64
CA LEU A 82 -22.48 -16.23 -23.08
C LEU A 82 -21.30 -16.79 -23.86
N VAL A 83 -20.07 -16.48 -23.46
CA VAL A 83 -18.85 -16.99 -24.09
C VAL A 83 -18.75 -18.51 -23.92
N GLY A 84 -19.03 -19.02 -22.72
CA GLY A 84 -19.02 -20.46 -22.47
C GLY A 84 -20.04 -21.25 -23.27
N ARG A 85 -21.19 -20.62 -23.59
CA ARG A 85 -22.20 -21.23 -24.48
C ARG A 85 -21.75 -21.30 -25.92
N ARG A 86 -21.01 -20.28 -26.40
CA ARG A 86 -20.55 -20.20 -27.80
C ARG A 86 -19.19 -20.86 -28.03
N TRP A 87 -18.28 -20.77 -27.05
CA TRP A 87 -16.93 -21.30 -27.08
C TRP A 87 -16.57 -22.00 -25.74
N PRO A 88 -17.08 -23.22 -25.50
CA PRO A 88 -16.91 -23.91 -24.21
C PRO A 88 -15.42 -24.05 -23.79
N ALA A 89 -14.56 -24.24 -24.77
CA ALA A 89 -13.11 -24.39 -24.53
C ALA A 89 -12.44 -23.14 -23.91
N LEU A 90 -12.96 -21.94 -24.19
CA LEU A 90 -12.39 -20.67 -23.63
C LEU A 90 -12.89 -20.34 -22.23
N ALA A 91 -13.89 -21.05 -21.73
CA ALA A 91 -14.55 -20.77 -20.47
C ALA A 91 -14.30 -21.88 -19.40
N SER A 92 -13.24 -22.64 -19.54
CA SER A 92 -12.85 -23.69 -18.58
C SER A 92 -12.27 -23.07 -17.31
N ALA A 93 -12.49 -23.73 -16.17
CA ALA A 93 -11.92 -23.34 -14.86
C ALA A 93 -10.54 -23.96 -14.59
N SER A 94 -9.86 -24.50 -15.60
CA SER A 94 -8.56 -25.15 -15.43
C SER A 94 -7.41 -24.14 -15.55
N TRP A 95 -7.04 -23.53 -14.44
CA TRP A 95 -5.87 -22.66 -14.38
C TRP A 95 -4.59 -23.46 -14.16
N PRO A 96 -3.46 -23.08 -14.80
CA PRO A 96 -2.18 -23.69 -14.50
C PRO A 96 -1.73 -23.35 -13.07
N GLY A 97 -0.90 -24.20 -12.51
CA GLY A 97 -0.35 -24.05 -11.18
C GLY A 97 0.58 -25.20 -10.85
N ASN A 98 0.90 -25.37 -9.59
CA ASN A 98 1.62 -26.53 -9.08
C ASN A 98 0.66 -27.48 -8.30
N ASP A 99 1.18 -28.68 -7.98
CA ASP A 99 0.42 -29.73 -7.28
C ASP A 99 0.60 -29.65 -5.76
N VAL A 100 1.15 -28.56 -5.22
CA VAL A 100 1.33 -28.40 -3.79
C VAL A 100 -0.05 -28.30 -3.11
N PRO A 101 -0.32 -29.10 -2.07
CA PRO A 101 -1.54 -28.96 -1.30
C PRO A 101 -1.63 -27.56 -0.69
N VAL A 102 -2.80 -26.93 -0.82
CA VAL A 102 -3.07 -25.55 -0.36
C VAL A 102 -2.75 -25.35 1.12
N ALA A 103 -2.91 -26.38 1.93
CA ALA A 103 -2.64 -26.35 3.35
C ALA A 103 -1.21 -25.90 3.72
N TRP A 104 -0.20 -26.18 2.88
CA TRP A 104 1.19 -25.80 3.15
C TRP A 104 1.40 -24.28 3.11
N PRO A 105 1.13 -23.58 2.01
CA PRO A 105 1.31 -22.14 2.01
C PRO A 105 0.31 -21.43 2.93
N VAL A 106 -0.88 -21.97 3.18
CA VAL A 106 -1.83 -21.42 4.15
C VAL A 106 -1.29 -21.51 5.58
N ALA A 107 -0.72 -22.64 5.99
CA ALA A 107 -0.09 -22.76 7.31
C ALA A 107 1.05 -21.74 7.49
N GLY A 108 1.87 -21.54 6.44
CA GLY A 108 2.90 -20.49 6.43
C GLY A 108 2.30 -19.09 6.54
N ALA A 109 1.22 -18.82 5.81
CA ALA A 109 0.53 -17.52 5.81
C ALA A 109 -0.13 -17.21 7.16
N VAL A 110 -0.64 -18.21 7.86
CA VAL A 110 -1.20 -18.04 9.22
C VAL A 110 -0.09 -17.63 10.19
N LEU A 111 1.06 -18.30 10.18
CA LEU A 111 2.18 -17.92 11.06
C LEU A 111 2.75 -16.56 10.65
N GLY A 112 3.12 -16.38 9.38
CA GLY A 112 3.71 -15.13 8.91
C GLY A 112 2.76 -13.93 9.09
N GLY A 113 1.47 -14.12 8.81
CA GLY A 113 0.44 -13.13 9.05
C GLY A 113 0.32 -12.75 10.52
N PHE A 114 0.33 -13.73 11.43
CA PHE A 114 0.33 -13.49 12.87
C PHE A 114 1.56 -12.69 13.32
N LEU A 115 2.76 -13.06 12.85
CA LEU A 115 4.00 -12.35 13.18
C LEU A 115 3.98 -10.89 12.68
N VAL A 116 3.50 -10.68 11.45
CA VAL A 116 3.38 -9.33 10.87
C VAL A 116 2.27 -8.52 11.53
N LEU A 117 1.13 -9.12 11.89
CA LEU A 117 0.08 -8.45 12.66
C LEU A 117 0.65 -7.91 13.97
N HIS A 118 1.32 -8.75 14.74
CA HIS A 118 1.91 -8.34 16.01
C HIS A 118 2.99 -7.26 15.82
N MET A 119 3.88 -7.43 14.84
CA MET A 119 4.86 -6.41 14.50
C MET A 119 4.19 -5.08 14.10
N THR A 120 3.10 -5.14 13.34
CA THR A 120 2.39 -3.93 12.89
C THR A 120 1.63 -3.27 14.03
N GLU A 121 1.03 -4.04 14.95
CA GLU A 121 0.43 -3.51 16.20
C GLU A 121 1.45 -2.72 17.02
N ASP A 122 2.67 -3.25 17.17
CA ASP A 122 3.76 -2.56 17.85
C ASP A 122 4.22 -1.31 17.10
N MET A 123 4.25 -1.35 15.75
CA MET A 123 4.61 -0.21 14.89
C MET A 123 3.62 0.94 14.98
N VAL A 124 2.31 0.65 14.99
CA VAL A 124 1.28 1.71 15.01
C VAL A 124 0.87 2.13 16.42
N TYR A 125 1.49 1.57 17.45
CA TYR A 125 1.37 1.92 18.87
C TYR A 125 0.00 1.68 19.50
N GLY A 126 -1.10 1.99 18.82
CA GLY A 126 -2.45 1.81 19.37
C GLY A 126 -3.56 1.91 18.32
N PRO A 127 -4.77 1.43 18.64
CA PRO A 127 -5.88 1.38 17.68
C PRO A 127 -6.43 2.76 17.29
N GLU A 128 -6.22 3.78 18.10
CA GLU A 128 -6.66 5.15 17.85
C GLU A 128 -5.47 6.09 17.53
N ALA A 129 -4.26 5.52 17.43
CA ALA A 129 -3.10 6.29 17.03
C ALA A 129 -3.17 6.66 15.54
N PHE A 130 -2.50 7.71 15.18
CA PHE A 130 -2.35 8.15 13.81
C PHE A 130 -0.91 8.60 13.56
N SER A 131 -0.46 8.51 12.32
CA SER A 131 0.90 8.91 11.99
C SER A 131 1.09 10.41 12.12
N GLN A 132 2.18 10.80 12.76
CA GLN A 132 2.68 12.18 12.88
C GLN A 132 3.43 12.57 11.60
N SER A 133 2.74 12.53 10.46
CA SER A 133 3.29 12.94 9.17
C SER A 133 2.33 13.87 8.44
N LEU A 134 2.84 14.74 7.59
CA LEU A 134 2.03 15.71 6.85
C LEU A 134 1.07 15.03 5.88
N ASP A 135 1.53 14.03 5.14
CA ASP A 135 0.71 13.31 4.17
C ASP A 135 -0.49 12.61 4.81
N ASN A 136 -0.38 12.23 6.08
CA ASN A 136 -1.48 11.61 6.80
C ASN A 136 -2.67 12.57 6.99
N SER A 137 -2.44 13.87 7.04
CA SER A 137 -3.53 14.86 7.08
C SER A 137 -4.44 14.73 5.85
N PHE A 138 -3.85 14.55 4.65
CA PHE A 138 -4.61 14.26 3.45
C PHE A 138 -5.41 12.96 3.59
N HIS A 139 -4.76 11.87 4.01
CA HIS A 139 -5.43 10.57 4.10
C HIS A 139 -6.62 10.59 5.06
N MET A 140 -6.48 11.20 6.22
CA MET A 140 -7.56 11.31 7.19
C MET A 140 -8.67 12.27 6.72
N ASN A 141 -8.29 13.40 6.16
CA ASN A 141 -9.23 14.38 5.64
C ASN A 141 -10.01 13.88 4.43
N ALA A 142 -9.39 13.06 3.57
CA ALA A 142 -10.07 12.44 2.45
C ALA A 142 -11.21 11.50 2.90
N ILE A 143 -11.04 10.78 4.00
CA ILE A 143 -12.09 9.92 4.57
C ILE A 143 -13.25 10.78 5.09
N ARG A 144 -12.95 11.88 5.79
CA ARG A 144 -13.98 12.84 6.23
C ARG A 144 -14.72 13.46 5.05
N TRP A 145 -13.96 13.85 4.01
CA TRP A 145 -14.50 14.42 2.79
C TRP A 145 -15.50 13.48 2.08
N ILE A 146 -15.14 12.22 1.93
CA ILE A 146 -16.02 11.19 1.36
C ILE A 146 -17.33 11.10 2.17
N GLN A 147 -17.22 11.09 3.49
CA GLN A 147 -18.38 11.00 4.38
C GLN A 147 -19.29 12.22 4.26
N GLU A 148 -18.72 13.41 4.16
CA GLU A 148 -19.48 14.67 4.11
C GLU A 148 -20.15 14.87 2.76
N HIS A 149 -19.43 14.59 1.65
CA HIS A 149 -19.93 14.84 0.30
C HIS A 149 -20.67 13.64 -0.30
N GLY A 150 -20.57 12.46 0.31
CA GLY A 150 -21.12 11.23 -0.25
C GLY A 150 -20.47 10.81 -1.58
N ASP A 151 -19.29 11.37 -1.91
CA ASP A 151 -18.56 11.09 -3.16
C ASP A 151 -17.17 10.51 -2.84
N ALA A 152 -16.97 9.25 -3.20
CA ALA A 152 -15.72 8.51 -3.04
C ALA A 152 -14.94 8.36 -4.37
N SER A 153 -15.37 9.06 -5.43
CA SER A 153 -14.80 8.89 -6.76
C SER A 153 -13.34 9.32 -6.83
N SER A 154 -12.48 8.45 -7.38
CA SER A 154 -11.10 8.82 -7.72
C SER A 154 -11.00 10.03 -8.65
N LEU A 155 -12.08 10.39 -9.37
CA LEU A 155 -12.09 11.53 -10.29
C LEU A 155 -12.24 12.88 -9.58
N THR A 156 -12.64 12.88 -8.31
CA THR A 156 -12.99 14.08 -7.53
C THR A 156 -12.21 14.21 -6.24
N LEU A 157 -11.71 13.10 -5.66
CA LEU A 157 -11.13 13.08 -4.30
C LEU A 157 -9.92 14.02 -4.13
N GLY A 158 -9.18 14.32 -5.19
CA GLY A 158 -8.07 15.29 -5.15
C GLY A 158 -8.50 16.72 -4.78
N ALA A 159 -9.81 17.00 -4.77
CA ALA A 159 -10.37 18.27 -4.29
C ALA A 159 -9.95 18.63 -2.86
N VAL A 160 -9.63 17.63 -2.02
CA VAL A 160 -9.15 17.83 -0.64
C VAL A 160 -7.88 18.69 -0.57
N SER A 161 -7.00 18.61 -1.57
CA SER A 161 -5.77 19.40 -1.64
C SER A 161 -5.76 20.47 -2.74
N ALA A 162 -6.81 20.51 -3.58
CA ALA A 162 -6.89 21.46 -4.69
C ALA A 162 -7.39 22.86 -4.23
N ALA A 163 -6.88 23.90 -4.86
CA ALA A 163 -7.37 25.26 -4.68
C ALA A 163 -8.89 25.34 -4.91
N ASP A 164 -9.60 26.06 -4.02
CA ASP A 164 -11.05 26.19 -4.06
C ASP A 164 -11.83 24.87 -4.16
N GLN A 165 -11.20 23.75 -3.73
CA GLN A 165 -11.81 22.42 -3.71
C GLN A 165 -12.31 21.98 -5.09
N GLN A 166 -11.60 22.35 -6.15
CA GLN A 166 -11.93 21.92 -7.50
C GLN A 166 -11.72 20.42 -7.68
N PRO A 167 -12.61 19.71 -8.38
CA PRO A 167 -12.45 18.28 -8.63
C PRO A 167 -11.09 17.96 -9.29
N ALA A 168 -10.32 17.07 -8.65
CA ALA A 168 -9.04 16.61 -9.15
C ALA A 168 -8.92 15.10 -8.96
N PHE A 169 -8.18 14.46 -9.85
CA PHE A 169 -7.96 13.02 -9.78
C PHE A 169 -7.01 12.65 -8.62
N TYR A 170 -7.44 11.68 -7.82
CA TYR A 170 -6.60 11.01 -6.84
C TYR A 170 -7.02 9.53 -6.71
N PRO A 171 -6.08 8.55 -6.73
CA PRO A 171 -6.43 7.12 -6.57
C PRO A 171 -7.08 6.88 -5.21
N ALA A 172 -8.37 6.58 -5.19
CA ALA A 172 -9.18 6.60 -3.97
C ALA A 172 -9.36 5.24 -3.29
N GLY A 173 -8.97 4.13 -3.94
CA GLY A 173 -9.32 2.78 -3.50
C GLY A 173 -8.99 2.44 -2.03
N TRP A 174 -7.94 3.02 -1.46
CA TRP A 174 -7.66 2.95 -0.02
C TRP A 174 -8.73 3.69 0.80
N HIS A 175 -8.98 4.96 0.44
CA HIS A 175 -9.89 5.85 1.17
C HIS A 175 -11.34 5.37 1.09
N ASP A 176 -11.74 4.86 -0.07
CA ASP A 176 -13.05 4.26 -0.30
C ASP A 176 -13.29 3.10 0.66
N PHE A 177 -12.31 2.20 0.79
CA PHE A 177 -12.41 1.05 1.68
C PHE A 177 -12.44 1.45 3.16
N VAL A 178 -11.56 2.36 3.58
CA VAL A 178 -11.51 2.87 4.97
C VAL A 178 -12.81 3.61 5.31
N SER A 179 -13.37 4.38 4.38
CA SER A 179 -14.62 5.11 4.59
C SER A 179 -15.83 4.19 4.81
N LEU A 180 -15.86 3.01 4.16
CA LEU A 180 -16.89 1.99 4.41
C LEU A 180 -16.80 1.41 5.82
N ILE A 181 -15.59 1.16 6.34
CA ILE A 181 -15.40 0.71 7.72
C ILE A 181 -15.84 1.82 8.69
N TYR A 182 -15.33 3.03 8.47
CA TYR A 182 -15.63 4.21 9.29
C TYR A 182 -17.14 4.45 9.42
N SER A 183 -17.83 4.56 8.27
CA SER A 183 -19.26 4.90 8.22
C SER A 183 -20.17 3.77 8.69
N THR A 184 -19.83 2.52 8.37
CA THR A 184 -20.69 1.35 8.69
C THR A 184 -20.56 0.93 10.15
N MET A 185 -19.34 0.98 10.70
CA MET A 185 -19.08 0.49 12.05
C MET A 185 -19.12 1.59 13.11
N GLY A 186 -19.28 2.87 12.73
CA GLY A 186 -19.37 4.00 13.67
C GLY A 186 -18.13 4.19 14.54
N THR A 187 -16.95 3.89 13.99
CA THR A 187 -15.65 4.03 14.67
C THR A 187 -14.99 5.38 14.37
N SER A 188 -13.78 5.64 14.89
CA SER A 188 -12.99 6.83 14.48
C SER A 188 -12.28 6.60 13.14
N ILE A 189 -11.95 7.69 12.43
CA ILE A 189 -11.16 7.64 11.20
C ILE A 189 -9.79 6.99 11.46
N ALA A 190 -9.14 7.33 12.58
CA ALA A 190 -7.88 6.74 12.99
C ALA A 190 -8.01 5.22 13.16
N THR A 191 -9.01 4.75 13.91
CA THR A 191 -9.23 3.31 14.13
C THR A 191 -9.54 2.57 12.82
N ALA A 192 -10.39 3.12 11.94
CA ALA A 192 -10.69 2.52 10.64
C ALA A 192 -9.43 2.41 9.77
N THR A 193 -8.57 3.43 9.80
CA THR A 193 -7.27 3.44 9.11
C THR A 193 -6.35 2.35 9.66
N ILE A 194 -6.17 2.27 10.99
CA ILE A 194 -5.31 1.27 11.62
C ILE A 194 -5.80 -0.16 11.35
N VAL A 195 -7.11 -0.40 11.43
CA VAL A 195 -7.70 -1.72 11.08
C VAL A 195 -7.39 -2.09 9.63
N THR A 196 -7.43 -1.14 8.70
CA THR A 196 -7.08 -1.38 7.30
C THR A 196 -5.58 -1.63 7.12
N VAL A 197 -4.72 -0.95 7.88
CA VAL A 197 -3.27 -1.22 7.91
C VAL A 197 -3.00 -2.67 8.37
N LEU A 198 -3.61 -3.09 9.48
CA LEU A 198 -3.50 -4.47 10.00
C LEU A 198 -4.01 -5.49 8.98
N LEU A 199 -5.15 -5.23 8.35
CA LEU A 199 -5.69 -6.06 7.28
C LEU A 199 -4.68 -6.20 6.13
N ALA A 200 -4.17 -5.08 5.60
CA ALA A 200 -3.28 -5.07 4.44
C ALA A 200 -1.97 -5.81 4.71
N ALA A 201 -1.31 -5.51 5.83
CA ALA A 201 -0.01 -6.07 6.18
C ALA A 201 -0.10 -7.52 6.66
N GLY A 202 -1.02 -7.82 7.58
CA GLY A 202 -1.06 -9.10 8.27
C GLY A 202 -1.98 -10.15 7.64
N ILE A 203 -2.90 -9.76 6.76
CA ILE A 203 -3.87 -10.68 6.15
C ILE A 203 -3.76 -10.70 4.64
N LEU A 204 -3.85 -9.55 3.96
CA LEU A 204 -3.87 -9.51 2.49
C LEU A 204 -2.51 -9.88 1.89
N TRP A 205 -1.42 -9.39 2.45
CA TRP A 205 -0.08 -9.70 1.97
C TRP A 205 0.25 -11.20 2.06
N PRO A 206 0.16 -11.89 3.23
CA PRO A 206 0.39 -13.33 3.28
C PRO A 206 -0.59 -14.13 2.41
N CYS A 207 -1.86 -13.71 2.31
CA CYS A 207 -2.85 -14.30 1.41
C CYS A 207 -2.41 -14.21 -0.07
N SER A 208 -1.89 -13.07 -0.48
CA SER A 208 -1.32 -12.81 -1.81
C SER A 208 -0.12 -13.72 -2.12
N LEU A 209 0.74 -13.96 -1.13
CA LEU A 209 1.87 -14.90 -1.25
C LEU A 209 1.42 -16.36 -1.35
N VAL A 210 0.26 -16.73 -0.80
CA VAL A 210 -0.33 -18.05 -1.05
C VAL A 210 -0.69 -18.22 -2.52
N ALA A 211 -1.39 -17.24 -3.12
CA ALA A 211 -1.70 -17.25 -4.55
C ALA A 211 -0.42 -17.42 -5.39
N PHE A 212 0.62 -16.63 -5.05
CA PHE A 212 1.89 -16.65 -5.73
C PHE A 212 2.59 -18.02 -5.58
N SER A 213 2.66 -18.56 -4.37
CA SER A 213 3.27 -19.88 -4.12
C SER A 213 2.59 -21.00 -4.90
N LEU A 214 1.27 -20.98 -5.02
CA LEU A 214 0.49 -21.98 -5.78
C LEU A 214 0.63 -21.84 -7.30
N SER A 215 1.09 -20.69 -7.79
CA SER A 215 1.30 -20.44 -9.23
C SER A 215 2.70 -20.83 -9.72
N ILE A 216 3.73 -20.87 -8.86
CA ILE A 216 5.12 -21.12 -9.25
C ILE A 216 5.29 -22.60 -9.66
N PRO A 217 5.74 -22.91 -10.90
CA PRO A 217 5.96 -24.27 -11.32
C PRO A 217 7.03 -24.99 -10.50
N LYS A 218 6.80 -26.28 -10.20
CA LYS A 218 7.77 -27.17 -9.53
C LYS A 218 8.21 -26.70 -8.13
N LEU A 219 7.41 -25.86 -7.47
CA LEU A 219 7.62 -25.54 -6.07
C LEU A 219 7.32 -26.77 -5.21
N ARG A 220 8.03 -26.91 -4.10
CA ARG A 220 7.87 -28.04 -3.18
C ARG A 220 7.09 -27.62 -1.92
N PRO A 221 6.45 -28.56 -1.18
CA PRO A 221 5.61 -28.23 -0.02
C PRO A 221 6.31 -27.37 1.03
N LEU A 222 7.54 -27.72 1.44
CA LEU A 222 8.29 -26.93 2.44
C LEU A 222 8.69 -25.55 1.93
N GLN A 223 8.94 -25.39 0.65
CA GLN A 223 9.20 -24.09 0.04
C GLN A 223 7.92 -23.23 0.03
N ALA A 224 6.78 -23.83 -0.34
CA ALA A 224 5.49 -23.16 -0.35
C ALA A 224 5.05 -22.75 1.07
N LEU A 225 5.35 -23.54 2.10
CA LEU A 225 5.17 -23.18 3.52
C LEU A 225 6.06 -22.01 3.91
N ALA A 226 7.36 -22.08 3.57
CA ALA A 226 8.37 -21.15 4.05
C ALA A 226 8.19 -19.73 3.47
N ILE A 227 7.75 -19.59 2.21
CA ILE A 227 7.57 -18.28 1.56
C ILE A 227 6.68 -17.35 2.40
N PRO A 228 5.41 -17.65 2.68
CA PRO A 228 4.59 -16.76 3.49
C PRO A 228 4.92 -16.81 4.99
N ALA A 229 5.60 -17.87 5.49
CA ALA A 229 5.95 -17.97 6.90
C ALA A 229 7.04 -16.98 7.33
N ILE A 230 8.04 -16.72 6.47
CA ILE A 230 9.23 -15.95 6.84
C ILE A 230 9.05 -14.42 6.76
N ILE A 231 7.88 -13.94 6.35
CA ILE A 231 7.62 -12.52 6.09
C ILE A 231 7.88 -11.60 7.30
N GLY A 232 7.70 -12.10 8.52
CA GLY A 232 7.98 -11.35 9.75
C GLY A 232 9.45 -10.96 9.94
N GLY A 233 10.38 -11.56 9.17
CA GLY A 233 11.80 -11.22 9.17
C GLY A 233 12.19 -10.03 8.28
N PHE A 234 11.23 -9.34 7.66
CA PHE A 234 11.46 -8.29 6.67
C PHE A 234 10.72 -6.99 7.07
N ALA A 235 11.34 -6.19 7.91
CA ALA A 235 10.70 -5.00 8.48
C ALA A 235 10.50 -3.85 7.48
N ALA A 236 11.24 -3.81 6.35
CA ALA A 236 11.07 -2.78 5.34
C ALA A 236 9.65 -2.75 4.72
N PHE A 237 8.95 -3.90 4.65
CA PHE A 237 7.51 -3.95 4.43
C PHE A 237 6.85 -4.63 5.63
N PRO A 238 5.88 -3.99 6.30
CA PRO A 238 5.20 -2.72 5.98
C PRO A 238 5.91 -1.46 6.52
N GLY A 239 6.95 -1.60 7.35
CA GLY A 239 7.46 -0.55 8.22
C GLY A 239 7.84 0.76 7.52
N LEU A 240 8.55 0.71 6.38
CA LEU A 240 8.95 1.94 5.69
C LEU A 240 7.76 2.70 5.09
N LEU A 241 6.70 1.99 4.66
CA LEU A 241 5.49 2.61 4.13
C LEU A 241 4.58 3.17 5.23
N LEU A 242 4.73 2.69 6.46
CA LEU A 242 4.03 3.21 7.64
C LEU A 242 4.73 4.42 8.24
N ARG A 243 6.03 4.54 8.03
CA ARG A 243 6.81 5.65 8.59
C ARG A 243 6.91 6.84 7.66
N TRP A 244 7.33 6.59 6.41
CA TRP A 244 7.69 7.65 5.49
C TRP A 244 6.47 8.26 4.81
N GLY A 245 6.12 9.50 5.18
CA GLY A 245 4.99 10.24 4.66
C GLY A 245 3.61 9.61 4.95
N VAL A 246 3.59 8.39 5.41
CA VAL A 246 2.59 7.33 5.41
C VAL A 246 2.00 7.04 4.03
N LEU A 247 2.51 6.00 3.44
CA LEU A 247 2.16 5.59 2.09
C LEU A 247 1.06 4.50 2.13
N PHE A 248 -0.06 4.76 2.79
CA PHE A 248 -1.14 3.77 2.97
C PHE A 248 -1.70 3.19 1.66
N PRO A 249 -2.01 3.99 0.62
CA PRO A 249 -2.43 3.43 -0.66
C PRO A 249 -1.36 2.52 -1.27
N ASN A 250 -0.08 2.89 -1.12
CA ASN A 250 1.04 2.09 -1.59
C ASN A 250 1.19 0.78 -0.82
N LEU A 251 1.01 0.81 0.51
CA LEU A 251 1.00 -0.38 1.37
C LEU A 251 -0.05 -1.39 0.88
N LEU A 252 -1.27 -0.94 0.66
CA LEU A 252 -2.36 -1.79 0.16
C LEU A 252 -2.05 -2.33 -1.25
N GLY A 253 -1.62 -1.45 -2.16
CA GLY A 253 -1.26 -1.86 -3.51
C GLY A 253 -0.17 -2.92 -3.51
N TYR A 254 0.88 -2.73 -2.71
CA TYR A 254 1.98 -3.69 -2.59
C TYR A 254 1.55 -5.01 -1.96
N ALA A 255 0.68 -5.00 -0.95
CA ALA A 255 0.12 -6.23 -0.39
C ALA A 255 -0.59 -7.10 -1.43
N LEU A 256 -1.12 -6.50 -2.50
CA LEU A 256 -1.84 -7.18 -3.57
C LEU A 256 -0.96 -7.57 -4.78
N VAL A 257 0.24 -6.98 -4.92
CA VAL A 257 1.17 -7.24 -6.04
C VAL A 257 1.46 -8.74 -6.23
N PRO A 258 1.76 -9.55 -5.19
CA PRO A 258 2.04 -10.98 -5.40
C PRO A 258 0.87 -11.74 -6.03
N SER A 259 -0.40 -11.44 -5.69
CA SER A 259 -1.57 -12.05 -6.34
C SER A 259 -1.64 -11.68 -7.82
N PHE A 260 -1.36 -10.43 -8.17
CA PHE A 260 -1.36 -10.00 -9.57
C PHE A 260 -0.23 -10.66 -10.37
N VAL A 261 0.98 -10.73 -9.81
CA VAL A 261 2.11 -11.42 -10.45
C VAL A 261 1.80 -12.92 -10.60
N ALA A 262 1.08 -13.54 -9.66
CA ALA A 262 0.59 -14.91 -9.78
C ALA A 262 -0.33 -15.10 -11.01
N LEU A 263 -1.20 -14.12 -11.32
CA LEU A 263 -1.99 -14.12 -12.56
C LEU A 263 -1.08 -14.07 -13.79
N MET A 264 -0.03 -13.25 -13.78
CA MET A 264 0.94 -13.18 -14.88
C MET A 264 1.70 -14.49 -15.04
N VAL A 265 2.07 -15.16 -13.94
CA VAL A 265 2.69 -16.51 -13.98
C VAL A 265 1.75 -17.50 -14.67
N CYS A 266 0.47 -17.51 -14.33
CA CYS A 266 -0.52 -18.37 -14.96
C CYS A 266 -0.71 -18.03 -16.45
N LEU A 267 -0.80 -16.75 -16.81
CA LEU A 267 -0.92 -16.30 -18.21
C LEU A 267 0.28 -16.75 -19.06
N VAL A 268 1.50 -16.52 -18.58
CA VAL A 268 2.72 -16.95 -19.29
C VAL A 268 2.75 -18.48 -19.45
N GLN A 269 2.35 -19.24 -18.42
CA GLN A 269 2.27 -20.70 -18.52
C GLN A 269 1.26 -21.16 -19.58
N VAL A 270 0.07 -20.55 -19.63
CA VAL A 270 -0.94 -20.82 -20.67
C VAL A 270 -0.38 -20.55 -22.06
N MET A 271 0.34 -19.43 -22.25
CA MET A 271 0.97 -19.09 -23.52
C MET A 271 2.06 -20.10 -23.90
N MET A 272 2.89 -20.51 -22.94
CA MET A 272 3.95 -21.49 -23.18
C MET A 272 3.37 -22.87 -23.53
N ARG A 273 2.37 -23.35 -22.78
CA ARG A 273 1.76 -24.68 -22.99
C ARG A 273 0.82 -24.73 -24.20
N GLY A 274 0.24 -23.60 -24.59
CA GLY A 274 -0.80 -23.52 -25.63
C GLY A 274 -2.16 -24.06 -25.17
N GLU A 275 -2.39 -24.09 -23.86
CA GLU A 275 -3.64 -24.55 -23.24
C GLU A 275 -4.57 -23.36 -23.01
N TYR A 276 -5.17 -22.82 -24.07
CA TYR A 276 -5.94 -21.57 -24.02
C TYR A 276 -7.30 -21.67 -23.33
N THR A 277 -7.64 -22.81 -22.73
CA THR A 277 -8.94 -23.04 -22.08
C THR A 277 -9.25 -22.07 -20.94
N ALA A 278 -8.23 -21.64 -20.19
CA ALA A 278 -8.38 -20.67 -19.09
C ALA A 278 -8.09 -19.21 -19.51
N LEU A 279 -7.76 -18.97 -20.78
CA LEU A 279 -7.22 -17.67 -21.22
C LEU A 279 -8.20 -16.51 -20.95
N LEU A 280 -9.48 -16.67 -21.27
CA LEU A 280 -10.48 -15.63 -21.05
C LEU A 280 -10.62 -15.30 -19.56
N SER A 281 -10.74 -16.31 -18.71
CA SER A 281 -10.84 -16.15 -17.26
C SER A 281 -9.63 -15.42 -16.70
N LEU A 282 -8.42 -15.80 -17.12
CA LEU A 282 -7.17 -15.16 -16.69
C LEU A 282 -7.05 -13.72 -17.20
N CYS A 283 -7.40 -13.45 -18.46
CA CYS A 283 -7.35 -12.09 -19.02
C CYS A 283 -8.34 -11.16 -18.33
N LEU A 284 -9.56 -11.62 -18.06
CA LEU A 284 -10.56 -10.82 -17.34
C LEU A 284 -10.14 -10.59 -15.89
N ALA A 285 -9.61 -11.61 -15.20
CA ALA A 285 -9.09 -11.46 -13.84
C ALA A 285 -7.90 -10.49 -13.80
N ALA A 286 -7.00 -10.53 -14.80
CA ALA A 286 -5.89 -9.61 -14.92
C ALA A 286 -6.35 -8.17 -15.21
N LEU A 287 -7.34 -7.98 -16.09
CA LEU A 287 -7.92 -6.67 -16.38
C LEU A 287 -8.55 -6.04 -15.13
N VAL A 288 -9.37 -6.81 -14.40
CA VAL A 288 -9.95 -6.37 -13.13
C VAL A 288 -8.85 -6.08 -12.10
N GLY A 289 -7.83 -6.97 -12.01
CA GLY A 289 -6.70 -6.77 -11.10
C GLY A 289 -5.88 -5.51 -11.40
N VAL A 290 -5.61 -5.20 -12.67
CA VAL A 290 -4.94 -3.93 -13.06
C VAL A 290 -5.76 -2.73 -12.64
N ALA A 291 -7.08 -2.75 -12.88
CA ALA A 291 -7.96 -1.65 -12.46
C ALA A 291 -7.91 -1.45 -10.92
N GLY A 292 -7.94 -2.55 -10.16
CA GLY A 292 -7.80 -2.51 -8.70
C GLY A 292 -6.46 -1.90 -8.25
N LEU A 293 -5.35 -2.39 -8.78
CA LEU A 293 -4.02 -1.85 -8.45
C LEU A 293 -3.86 -0.39 -8.83
N ALA A 294 -4.31 0.00 -10.04
CA ALA A 294 -4.18 1.38 -10.55
C ALA A 294 -4.99 2.38 -9.72
N LEU A 295 -6.20 2.01 -9.30
CA LEU A 295 -7.09 2.87 -8.52
C LEU A 295 -6.77 2.84 -7.01
N VAL A 296 -6.04 1.83 -6.53
CA VAL A 296 -5.43 1.86 -5.19
C VAL A 296 -4.18 2.73 -5.21
N HIS A 297 -3.22 2.43 -6.09
CA HIS A 297 -2.03 3.25 -6.31
C HIS A 297 -1.35 2.90 -7.64
N PRO A 298 -1.17 3.84 -8.59
CA PRO A 298 -0.63 3.56 -9.93
C PRO A 298 0.76 2.88 -9.91
N ASN A 299 1.65 3.23 -8.96
CA ASN A 299 2.96 2.61 -8.91
C ASN A 299 2.93 1.11 -8.53
N ALA A 300 1.85 0.61 -7.93
CA ALA A 300 1.68 -0.82 -7.70
C ALA A 300 1.57 -1.60 -9.02
N VAL A 301 0.93 -1.01 -10.04
CA VAL A 301 0.90 -1.60 -11.39
C VAL A 301 2.31 -1.68 -11.97
N VAL A 302 3.07 -0.57 -11.91
CA VAL A 302 4.46 -0.54 -12.43
C VAL A 302 5.34 -1.51 -11.65
N SER A 303 5.17 -1.62 -10.33
CA SER A 303 5.89 -2.57 -9.48
C SER A 303 5.61 -4.01 -9.87
N ALA A 304 4.34 -4.36 -10.11
CA ALA A 304 3.95 -5.68 -10.57
C ALA A 304 4.51 -6.00 -11.97
N VAL A 305 4.51 -5.01 -12.86
CA VAL A 305 5.08 -5.10 -14.21
C VAL A 305 6.57 -5.39 -14.15
N VAL A 306 7.34 -4.62 -13.37
CA VAL A 306 8.79 -4.82 -13.23
C VAL A 306 9.10 -6.18 -12.62
N PHE A 307 8.31 -6.60 -11.64
CA PHE A 307 8.46 -7.94 -11.07
C PHE A 307 8.19 -9.05 -12.12
N ALA A 308 7.16 -8.90 -12.95
CA ALA A 308 6.78 -9.91 -13.94
C ALA A 308 7.61 -9.85 -15.24
N LEU A 309 8.29 -8.76 -15.54
CA LEU A 309 9.02 -8.56 -16.79
C LEU A 309 10.03 -9.68 -17.11
N PRO A 310 10.92 -10.09 -16.18
CA PRO A 310 11.84 -11.21 -16.45
C PRO A 310 11.13 -12.53 -16.76
N LEU A 311 9.96 -12.77 -16.16
CA LEU A 311 9.13 -13.94 -16.46
C LEU A 311 8.60 -13.90 -17.90
N VAL A 312 8.06 -12.75 -18.34
CA VAL A 312 7.54 -12.58 -19.71
C VAL A 312 8.65 -12.75 -20.73
N LEU A 313 9.83 -12.14 -20.48
CA LEU A 313 11.01 -12.30 -21.34
C LEU A 313 11.49 -13.76 -21.39
N ALA A 314 11.49 -14.47 -20.27
CA ALA A 314 11.81 -15.90 -20.23
C ALA A 314 10.79 -16.73 -21.03
N GLY A 315 9.51 -16.36 -20.96
CA GLY A 315 8.45 -16.97 -21.77
C GLY A 315 8.66 -16.78 -23.28
N VAL A 316 8.99 -15.56 -23.71
CA VAL A 316 9.35 -15.27 -25.12
C VAL A 316 10.57 -16.11 -25.55
N ALA A 317 11.63 -16.08 -24.75
CA ALA A 317 12.84 -16.86 -25.04
C ALA A 317 12.56 -18.35 -25.17
N TRP A 318 11.71 -18.91 -24.33
CA TRP A 318 11.28 -20.30 -24.39
C TRP A 318 10.49 -20.59 -25.69
N VAL A 319 9.50 -19.74 -26.00
CA VAL A 319 8.67 -19.91 -27.22
C VAL A 319 9.54 -19.90 -28.49
N VAL A 320 10.46 -18.93 -28.59
CA VAL A 320 11.35 -18.78 -29.77
C VAL A 320 12.28 -19.98 -29.93
N ARG A 321 12.86 -20.45 -28.81
CA ARG A 321 13.82 -21.59 -28.82
C ARG A 321 13.17 -22.95 -28.89
N SER A 322 11.86 -23.11 -28.65
CA SER A 322 11.17 -24.40 -28.66
C SER A 322 11.27 -25.02 -30.05
N ARG A 323 11.71 -26.29 -30.11
CA ARG A 323 11.78 -27.10 -31.35
C ARG A 323 10.45 -27.77 -31.67
N GLU A 324 9.57 -27.88 -30.70
CA GLU A 324 8.28 -28.59 -30.82
C GLU A 324 7.18 -27.73 -31.44
N LEU A 325 7.36 -26.39 -31.43
CA LEU A 325 6.36 -25.46 -31.93
C LEU A 325 6.54 -25.17 -33.41
N ALA A 326 5.43 -25.26 -34.18
CA ALA A 326 5.40 -24.82 -35.58
C ALA A 326 5.63 -23.28 -35.66
N SER A 327 6.20 -22.82 -36.77
CA SER A 327 6.54 -21.39 -36.98
C SER A 327 5.36 -20.45 -36.72
N ARG A 328 4.15 -20.80 -37.16
CA ARG A 328 2.92 -20.00 -36.89
C ARG A 328 2.61 -19.92 -35.38
N GLN A 329 2.77 -21.03 -34.66
CA GLN A 329 2.54 -21.05 -33.20
C GLN A 329 3.55 -20.18 -32.46
N LYS A 330 4.84 -20.23 -32.84
CA LYS A 330 5.89 -19.37 -32.30
C LYS A 330 5.54 -17.91 -32.53
N TRP A 331 5.16 -17.54 -33.75
CA TRP A 331 4.82 -16.17 -34.08
C TRP A 331 3.63 -15.66 -33.27
N VAL A 332 2.53 -16.42 -33.21
CA VAL A 332 1.32 -16.03 -32.45
C VAL A 332 1.62 -15.86 -30.96
N ARG A 333 2.32 -16.83 -30.35
CA ARG A 333 2.64 -16.79 -28.92
C ARG A 333 3.61 -15.67 -28.59
N SER A 334 4.63 -15.45 -29.42
CA SER A 334 5.58 -14.34 -29.25
C SER A 334 4.88 -12.99 -29.43
N ALA A 335 3.94 -12.86 -30.37
CA ALA A 335 3.17 -11.66 -30.55
C ALA A 335 2.29 -11.34 -29.33
N LEU A 336 1.60 -12.36 -28.75
CA LEU A 336 0.80 -12.19 -27.54
C LEU A 336 1.65 -11.77 -26.33
N LEU A 337 2.81 -12.39 -26.13
CA LEU A 337 3.76 -11.99 -25.08
C LEU A 337 4.37 -10.61 -25.37
N GLY A 338 4.59 -10.29 -26.65
CA GLY A 338 5.01 -8.95 -27.10
C GLY A 338 4.00 -7.86 -26.74
N LEU A 339 2.70 -8.15 -26.88
CA LEU A 339 1.64 -7.22 -26.45
C LEU A 339 1.68 -6.97 -24.93
N VAL A 340 2.00 -7.99 -24.13
CA VAL A 340 2.21 -7.81 -22.69
C VAL A 340 3.39 -6.89 -22.44
N ILE A 341 4.52 -7.08 -23.16
CA ILE A 341 5.70 -6.18 -23.03
C ILE A 341 5.34 -4.75 -23.44
N LEU A 342 4.61 -4.55 -24.54
CA LEU A 342 4.14 -3.23 -24.95
C LEU A 342 3.23 -2.59 -23.89
N GLY A 343 2.35 -3.37 -23.27
CA GLY A 343 1.55 -2.94 -22.13
C GLY A 343 2.41 -2.53 -20.93
N CYS A 344 3.48 -3.27 -20.65
CA CYS A 344 4.46 -2.95 -19.61
C CYS A 344 5.18 -1.63 -19.88
N VAL A 345 5.66 -1.42 -21.12
CA VAL A 345 6.31 -0.16 -21.53
C VAL A 345 5.31 1.00 -21.48
N GLY A 346 4.07 0.77 -21.91
CA GLY A 346 3.00 1.75 -21.80
C GLY A 346 2.74 2.14 -20.35
N ALA A 347 2.58 1.15 -19.44
CA ALA A 347 2.40 1.42 -18.01
C ALA A 347 3.57 2.24 -17.44
N TRP A 348 4.81 1.87 -17.78
CA TRP A 348 5.99 2.62 -17.39
C TRP A 348 5.93 4.08 -17.84
N TRP A 349 5.55 4.32 -19.09
CA TRP A 349 5.57 5.66 -19.68
C TRP A 349 4.42 6.55 -19.19
N PHE A 350 3.21 6.00 -19.11
CA PHE A 350 2.01 6.78 -18.80
C PHE A 350 1.72 6.95 -17.30
N LEU A 351 2.21 6.02 -16.45
CA LEU A 351 1.94 6.06 -15.01
C LEU A 351 3.08 6.73 -14.21
N ARG A 352 4.13 7.23 -14.86
CA ARG A 352 5.20 7.96 -14.17
C ARG A 352 4.75 9.40 -13.87
N PRO A 353 5.00 9.91 -12.66
CA PRO A 353 4.77 11.31 -12.34
C PRO A 353 5.70 12.23 -13.14
N GLY A 354 5.33 13.52 -13.23
CA GLY A 354 6.15 14.54 -13.87
C GLY A 354 7.52 14.73 -13.20
N ALA A 355 8.49 15.28 -13.92
CA ALA A 355 9.85 15.44 -13.41
C ALA A 355 9.93 16.34 -12.17
N SER A 356 9.10 17.36 -12.05
CA SER A 356 9.00 18.23 -10.87
C SER A 356 8.58 17.49 -9.62
N ALA A 357 7.60 16.58 -9.73
CA ALA A 357 7.13 15.76 -8.62
C ALA A 357 8.08 14.61 -8.27
N SER A 358 8.97 14.21 -9.20
CA SER A 358 9.78 12.99 -9.06
C SER A 358 11.23 13.23 -8.68
N ASN A 359 11.73 14.48 -8.63
CA ASN A 359 13.15 14.76 -8.46
C ASN A 359 13.48 15.42 -7.12
N THR A 360 12.77 15.04 -6.07
CA THR A 360 12.83 15.70 -4.76
C THR A 360 13.89 15.10 -3.81
N TRP A 361 14.16 13.80 -3.94
CA TRP A 361 14.99 13.07 -2.96
C TRP A 361 16.46 13.05 -3.34
N GLU A 362 17.33 13.43 -2.38
CA GLU A 362 18.77 13.26 -2.54
C GLU A 362 19.19 11.79 -2.36
N PRO A 363 20.28 11.36 -3.02
CA PRO A 363 20.89 10.07 -2.73
C PRO A 363 21.49 10.09 -1.32
N MET A 364 21.35 8.97 -0.59
CA MET A 364 21.76 8.88 0.80
C MET A 364 22.94 7.93 1.03
N LEU A 365 23.28 7.13 0.02
CA LEU A 365 24.31 6.08 0.10
C LEU A 365 25.30 6.20 -1.06
N THR A 366 26.49 5.64 -0.86
CA THR A 366 27.36 5.27 -1.98
C THR A 366 26.84 4.01 -2.67
N GLU A 367 27.23 3.76 -3.92
CA GLU A 367 26.83 2.55 -4.66
C GLU A 367 27.26 1.26 -3.93
N GLY A 368 28.44 1.25 -3.31
CA GLY A 368 28.93 0.10 -2.54
C GLY A 368 28.10 -0.18 -1.29
N GLU A 369 27.72 0.85 -0.55
CA GLU A 369 26.83 0.74 0.62
C GLU A 369 25.44 0.28 0.20
N ALA A 370 24.89 0.82 -0.88
CA ALA A 370 23.60 0.42 -1.41
C ALA A 370 23.60 -1.06 -1.82
N LEU A 371 24.63 -1.52 -2.53
CA LEU A 371 24.79 -2.94 -2.87
C LEU A 371 24.87 -3.83 -1.63
N TYR A 372 25.67 -3.44 -0.62
CA TYR A 372 25.79 -4.18 0.62
C TYR A 372 24.44 -4.27 1.37
N GLN A 373 23.72 -3.17 1.49
CA GLN A 373 22.40 -3.13 2.14
C GLN A 373 21.36 -3.93 1.36
N PHE A 374 21.43 -3.95 0.03
CA PHE A 374 20.57 -4.80 -0.79
C PHE A 374 20.80 -6.28 -0.53
N LEU A 375 22.06 -6.73 -0.55
CA LEU A 375 22.42 -8.14 -0.38
C LEU A 375 22.07 -8.69 1.01
N PHE A 376 22.25 -7.87 2.04
CA PHE A 376 22.01 -8.23 3.44
C PHE A 376 20.74 -7.62 4.04
N LEU A 377 19.88 -7.07 3.19
CA LEU A 377 18.57 -6.55 3.54
C LEU A 377 18.61 -5.55 4.71
N GLY A 378 19.58 -4.65 4.68
CA GLY A 378 19.68 -3.49 5.57
C GLY A 378 19.00 -2.24 5.00
N LEU A 379 17.94 -2.42 4.23
CA LEU A 379 17.26 -1.38 3.44
C LEU A 379 16.74 -0.21 4.27
N GLU A 380 16.45 -0.45 5.55
CA GLU A 380 15.96 0.55 6.50
C GLU A 380 17.05 1.55 6.92
N ASN A 381 18.33 1.19 6.80
CA ASN A 381 19.42 2.08 7.17
C ASN A 381 19.62 3.24 6.19
N ALA A 382 19.30 3.06 4.91
CA ALA A 382 19.32 4.14 3.93
C ALA A 382 18.46 5.34 4.35
N ASN A 383 17.61 5.15 5.34
CA ASN A 383 16.58 6.08 5.75
C ASN A 383 16.90 6.76 7.09
N GLN A 384 18.15 6.63 7.57
CA GLN A 384 18.60 7.19 8.85
C GLN A 384 17.66 6.84 10.04
N LEU A 385 17.02 5.65 9.95
CA LEU A 385 16.08 5.16 10.98
C LEU A 385 16.77 4.72 12.25
N ARG A 386 18.08 4.53 12.20
CA ARG A 386 18.84 3.90 13.26
C ARG A 386 20.19 4.58 13.47
N ASP A 387 20.57 4.67 14.71
CA ASP A 387 21.94 5.07 15.08
C ASP A 387 22.95 3.96 14.82
N THR A 388 22.48 2.71 14.68
CA THR A 388 23.30 1.52 14.48
C THR A 388 22.91 0.78 13.21
N PHE A 389 23.92 0.28 12.48
CA PHE A 389 23.73 -0.51 11.27
C PHE A 389 23.55 -1.99 11.60
N ASN A 390 22.31 -2.49 11.55
CA ASN A 390 21.98 -3.89 11.80
C ASN A 390 21.25 -4.50 10.58
N PRO A 391 21.98 -5.06 9.60
CA PRO A 391 21.36 -5.76 8.48
C PRO A 391 20.58 -7.00 8.93
N SER A 392 19.59 -7.40 8.14
CA SER A 392 18.87 -8.66 8.32
C SER A 392 19.67 -9.83 7.73
N TYR A 393 20.85 -10.14 8.32
CA TYR A 393 21.76 -11.15 7.77
C TYR A 393 21.09 -12.49 7.53
N LEU A 394 20.25 -12.97 8.46
CA LEU A 394 19.56 -14.25 8.30
C LEU A 394 18.68 -14.24 7.04
N ALA A 395 17.89 -13.21 6.85
CA ALA A 395 17.01 -13.07 5.68
C ALA A 395 17.84 -12.92 4.39
N GLY A 396 18.92 -12.11 4.42
CA GLY A 396 19.84 -11.95 3.30
C GLY A 396 20.52 -13.26 2.89
N PHE A 397 21.08 -14.00 3.85
CA PHE A 397 21.68 -15.29 3.55
C PHE A 397 20.68 -16.32 3.02
N LEU A 398 19.46 -16.36 3.56
CA LEU A 398 18.43 -17.26 3.05
C LEU A 398 18.00 -16.90 1.62
N ALA A 399 17.92 -15.61 1.30
CA ALA A 399 17.61 -15.14 -0.07
C ALA A 399 18.73 -15.52 -1.05
N LEU A 400 20.00 -15.29 -0.68
CA LEU A 400 21.16 -15.69 -1.47
C LEU A 400 21.24 -17.21 -1.64
N TRP A 401 20.96 -17.96 -0.58
CA TRP A 401 20.89 -19.43 -0.65
C TRP A 401 19.80 -19.91 -1.59
N GLY A 402 18.61 -19.27 -1.55
CA GLY A 402 17.51 -19.58 -2.46
C GLY A 402 17.86 -19.28 -3.91
N ALA A 403 18.51 -18.15 -4.17
CA ALA A 403 19.04 -17.83 -5.50
C ALA A 403 20.04 -18.90 -5.98
N GLY A 404 21.02 -19.28 -5.16
CA GLY A 404 21.97 -20.36 -5.43
C GLY A 404 21.28 -21.70 -5.68
N TYR A 405 20.24 -22.04 -4.90
CA TYR A 405 19.43 -23.23 -5.10
C TYR A 405 18.73 -23.24 -6.47
N LEU A 406 18.13 -22.13 -6.88
CA LEU A 406 17.46 -22.00 -8.19
C LEU A 406 18.47 -22.07 -9.35
N LEU A 407 19.65 -21.46 -9.21
CA LEU A 407 20.75 -21.57 -10.17
C LEU A 407 21.20 -23.04 -10.31
N TYR A 408 21.45 -23.72 -9.20
CA TYR A 408 21.84 -25.13 -9.20
C TYR A 408 20.78 -26.06 -9.84
N LYS A 409 19.49 -25.75 -9.62
CA LYS A 409 18.38 -26.52 -10.21
C LYS A 409 18.00 -26.09 -11.62
N HIS A 410 18.58 -25.02 -12.17
CA HIS A 410 18.28 -24.45 -13.48
C HIS A 410 16.77 -24.24 -13.72
N ARG A 411 16.06 -23.72 -12.68
CA ARG A 411 14.61 -23.52 -12.75
C ARG A 411 14.19 -22.19 -12.11
N ASN A 412 13.09 -21.62 -12.61
CA ASN A 412 12.52 -20.36 -12.12
C ASN A 412 13.55 -19.23 -12.00
N LEU A 413 14.55 -19.18 -12.91
CA LEU A 413 15.64 -18.20 -12.90
C LEU A 413 15.13 -16.76 -13.05
N TRP A 414 13.94 -16.59 -13.59
CA TRP A 414 13.28 -15.30 -13.69
C TRP A 414 13.08 -14.64 -12.30
N LEU A 415 12.90 -15.41 -11.22
CA LEU A 415 12.82 -14.89 -9.86
C LEU A 415 14.09 -14.17 -9.43
N ILE A 416 15.26 -14.76 -9.77
CA ILE A 416 16.56 -14.13 -9.52
C ILE A 416 16.70 -12.86 -10.34
N ALA A 417 16.32 -12.91 -11.62
CA ALA A 417 16.36 -11.75 -12.50
C ALA A 417 15.44 -10.61 -11.99
N SER A 418 14.23 -10.95 -11.49
CA SER A 418 13.33 -9.97 -10.87
C SER A 418 13.93 -9.37 -9.60
N TRP A 419 14.55 -10.18 -8.75
CA TRP A 419 15.22 -9.71 -7.53
C TRP A 419 16.36 -8.74 -7.85
N VAL A 420 17.22 -9.12 -8.80
CA VAL A 420 18.34 -8.27 -9.26
C VAL A 420 17.82 -6.97 -9.89
N LEU A 421 16.80 -7.04 -10.74
CA LEU A 421 16.22 -5.86 -11.39
C LEU A 421 15.63 -4.88 -10.37
N ILE A 422 14.81 -5.36 -9.44
CA ILE A 422 14.21 -4.50 -8.40
C ILE A 422 15.30 -3.97 -7.46
N GLY A 423 16.27 -4.79 -7.08
CA GLY A 423 17.42 -4.38 -6.30
C GLY A 423 18.25 -3.29 -6.99
N TYR A 424 18.47 -3.42 -8.29
CA TYR A 424 19.15 -2.40 -9.09
C TYR A 424 18.38 -1.07 -9.09
N LEU A 425 17.06 -1.09 -9.27
CA LEU A 425 16.25 0.12 -9.21
C LEU A 425 16.31 0.78 -7.82
N TRP A 426 16.32 -0.01 -6.75
CA TRP A 426 16.52 0.53 -5.40
C TRP A 426 17.92 1.16 -5.23
N ILE A 427 18.99 0.49 -5.70
CA ILE A 427 20.35 1.03 -5.68
C ILE A 427 20.41 2.36 -6.42
N VAL A 428 19.84 2.44 -7.64
CA VAL A 428 19.75 3.68 -8.42
C VAL A 428 19.06 4.79 -7.64
N SER A 429 17.95 4.48 -6.99
CA SER A 429 17.19 5.43 -6.17
C SER A 429 17.98 5.91 -4.95
N ALA A 430 18.73 5.03 -4.27
CA ALA A 430 19.42 5.31 -3.02
C ALA A 430 20.80 5.96 -3.21
N SER A 431 21.49 5.75 -4.36
CA SER A 431 22.89 6.14 -4.52
C SER A 431 23.21 6.99 -5.74
N VAL A 432 22.39 6.95 -6.80
CA VAL A 432 22.69 7.74 -8.01
C VAL A 432 22.26 9.19 -7.84
N PRO A 433 23.12 10.18 -8.16
CA PRO A 433 22.76 11.59 -8.10
C PRO A 433 21.54 11.96 -8.94
N ARG A 434 20.89 13.07 -8.60
CA ARG A 434 19.77 13.61 -9.38
C ARG A 434 20.18 13.83 -10.85
N GLY A 435 19.31 13.45 -11.78
CA GLY A 435 19.54 13.59 -13.21
C GLY A 435 18.62 12.74 -14.06
N GLU A 436 18.72 12.89 -15.38
CA GLU A 436 17.87 12.23 -16.38
C GLU A 436 17.88 10.71 -16.26
N PHE A 437 19.05 10.11 -16.01
CA PHE A 437 19.17 8.67 -15.88
C PHE A 437 18.36 8.14 -14.68
N ARG A 438 18.50 8.81 -13.52
CA ARG A 438 17.74 8.44 -12.31
C ARG A 438 16.24 8.60 -12.55
N LEU A 439 15.82 9.70 -13.16
CA LEU A 439 14.41 9.93 -13.53
C LEU A 439 13.89 8.87 -14.50
N LEU A 440 14.70 8.51 -15.53
CA LEU A 440 14.32 7.46 -16.46
C LEU A 440 14.06 6.14 -15.74
N MET A 441 14.90 5.78 -14.77
CA MET A 441 14.85 4.49 -14.08
C MET A 441 13.81 4.42 -12.98
N VAL A 442 13.63 5.47 -12.17
CA VAL A 442 12.88 5.36 -10.90
C VAL A 442 11.81 6.41 -10.69
N ALA A 443 11.50 7.25 -11.70
CA ALA A 443 10.40 8.23 -11.62
C ALA A 443 9.04 7.62 -11.26
N PRO A 444 8.64 6.40 -11.73
CA PRO A 444 7.39 5.79 -11.33
C PRO A 444 7.21 5.59 -9.81
N TRP A 445 8.31 5.59 -9.07
CA TRP A 445 8.32 5.56 -7.59
C TRP A 445 8.67 6.93 -6.98
N TYR A 446 8.53 8.03 -7.72
CA TYR A 446 8.87 9.39 -7.28
C TYR A 446 10.35 9.57 -6.89
N THR A 447 11.25 8.76 -7.47
CA THR A 447 12.66 8.62 -7.06
C THR A 447 12.85 8.28 -5.57
N ASP A 448 11.79 7.83 -4.91
CA ASP A 448 11.70 7.53 -3.49
C ASP A 448 12.26 6.13 -3.20
N HIS A 449 13.35 6.07 -2.47
CA HIS A 449 14.01 4.82 -2.11
C HIS A 449 13.25 4.01 -1.04
N PHE A 450 12.35 4.61 -0.26
CA PHE A 450 11.51 3.88 0.71
C PHE A 450 10.52 2.94 0.00
N ARG A 451 9.88 3.43 -1.05
CA ARG A 451 8.94 2.63 -1.86
C ARG A 451 9.65 1.46 -2.54
N LEU A 452 10.84 1.72 -3.09
CA LEU A 452 11.63 0.66 -3.72
C LEU A 452 12.20 -0.32 -2.71
N ALA A 453 12.63 0.12 -1.52
CA ALA A 453 13.05 -0.75 -0.43
C ALA A 453 11.94 -1.73 -0.02
N ALA A 454 10.71 -1.23 0.16
CA ALA A 454 9.56 -2.07 0.44
C ALA A 454 9.28 -3.07 -0.70
N LEU A 455 9.48 -2.67 -1.97
CA LEU A 455 9.31 -3.55 -3.13
C LEU A 455 10.37 -4.66 -3.19
N VAL A 456 11.63 -4.37 -2.81
CA VAL A 456 12.72 -5.38 -2.74
C VAL A 456 12.34 -6.55 -1.83
N VAL A 457 11.51 -6.33 -0.81
CA VAL A 457 11.07 -7.36 0.13
C VAL A 457 10.39 -8.54 -0.60
N PHE A 458 9.55 -8.29 -1.61
CA PHE A 458 8.77 -9.36 -2.26
C PHE A 458 9.63 -10.45 -2.91
N PRO A 459 10.52 -10.16 -3.86
CA PRO A 459 11.38 -11.18 -4.43
C PRO A 459 12.34 -11.76 -3.38
N SER A 460 12.77 -10.97 -2.38
CA SER A 460 13.65 -11.45 -1.30
C SER A 460 12.96 -12.48 -0.41
N VAL A 461 11.71 -12.26 -0.01
CA VAL A 461 10.89 -13.22 0.74
C VAL A 461 10.73 -14.53 -0.03
N ILE A 462 10.46 -14.45 -1.33
CA ILE A 462 10.29 -15.64 -2.17
C ILE A 462 11.58 -16.45 -2.24
N LEU A 463 12.70 -15.78 -2.49
CA LEU A 463 14.02 -16.45 -2.53
C LEU A 463 14.39 -17.03 -1.17
N ALA A 464 14.18 -16.27 -0.09
CA ALA A 464 14.47 -16.74 1.28
C ALA A 464 13.60 -17.94 1.67
N GLY A 465 12.32 -17.93 1.33
CA GLY A 465 11.42 -19.08 1.56
C GLY A 465 11.81 -20.32 0.75
N ILE A 466 12.18 -20.13 -0.52
CA ILE A 466 12.71 -21.21 -1.36
C ILE A 466 14.03 -21.73 -0.77
N GLY A 467 14.89 -20.85 -0.30
CA GLY A 467 16.17 -21.18 0.33
C GLY A 467 15.97 -21.99 1.60
N LEU A 468 15.15 -21.51 2.53
CA LEU A 468 14.84 -22.19 3.79
C LEU A 468 14.19 -23.56 3.56
N GLY A 469 13.10 -23.61 2.79
CA GLY A 469 12.41 -24.86 2.51
C GLY A 469 13.27 -25.85 1.75
N GLY A 470 14.07 -25.38 0.79
CA GLY A 470 15.00 -26.22 0.03
C GLY A 470 16.16 -26.76 0.86
N PHE A 471 16.69 -25.96 1.79
CA PHE A 471 17.74 -26.40 2.72
C PHE A 471 17.23 -27.48 3.67
N VAL A 472 16.11 -27.25 4.33
CA VAL A 472 15.52 -28.20 5.29
C VAL A 472 15.13 -29.49 4.61
N GLU A 473 14.58 -29.44 3.39
CA GLU A 473 14.26 -30.63 2.59
C GLU A 473 15.51 -31.39 2.15
N GLY A 474 16.57 -30.68 1.78
CA GLY A 474 17.87 -31.28 1.47
C GLY A 474 18.44 -32.05 2.67
N LEU A 475 18.38 -31.45 3.85
CA LEU A 475 18.81 -32.06 5.11
C LEU A 475 17.99 -33.33 5.42
N LEU A 476 16.65 -33.23 5.33
CA LEU A 476 15.75 -34.37 5.53
C LEU A 476 16.09 -35.53 4.57
N THR A 477 16.28 -35.22 3.30
CA THR A 477 16.64 -36.22 2.26
C THR A 477 17.98 -36.87 2.57
N TRP A 478 18.96 -36.10 3.02
CA TRP A 478 20.27 -36.57 3.40
C TRP A 478 20.21 -37.53 4.60
N VAL A 479 19.46 -37.20 5.66
CA VAL A 479 19.22 -38.04 6.83
C VAL A 479 18.49 -39.33 6.44
N ALA A 480 17.42 -39.24 5.64
CA ALA A 480 16.62 -40.36 5.22
C ALA A 480 17.44 -41.37 4.38
N ARG A 481 18.36 -40.89 3.53
CA ARG A 481 19.25 -41.76 2.74
C ARG A 481 20.23 -42.59 3.59
N ARG A 482 20.62 -42.06 4.76
CA ARG A 482 21.51 -42.75 5.72
C ARG A 482 20.79 -43.72 6.65
N ALA A 483 19.47 -43.61 6.75
CA ALA A 483 18.68 -44.56 7.54
C ALA A 483 18.67 -45.95 6.93
N PRO A 484 18.64 -47.02 7.75
CA PRO A 484 18.45 -48.39 7.27
C PRO A 484 17.18 -48.52 6.43
N ARG A 485 17.22 -49.36 5.39
CA ARG A 485 16.10 -49.50 4.44
C ARG A 485 14.73 -49.67 5.09
N PRO A 486 14.50 -50.52 6.12
CA PRO A 486 13.17 -50.66 6.74
C PRO A 486 12.70 -49.43 7.48
N ALA A 487 13.61 -48.56 7.93
CA ALA A 487 13.28 -47.34 8.68
C ALA A 487 13.08 -46.08 7.79
N ARG A 488 13.46 -46.14 6.50
CA ARG A 488 13.47 -44.94 5.62
C ARG A 488 12.12 -44.26 5.49
N LEU A 489 11.03 -45.01 5.36
CA LEU A 489 9.68 -44.42 5.26
C LEU A 489 9.28 -43.72 6.55
N LYS A 490 9.52 -44.38 7.68
CA LYS A 490 9.24 -43.78 9.01
C LYS A 490 10.07 -42.51 9.26
N VAL A 491 11.37 -42.54 8.92
CA VAL A 491 12.28 -41.41 9.00
C VAL A 491 11.81 -40.27 8.10
N ALA A 492 11.36 -40.58 6.86
CA ALA A 492 10.83 -39.57 5.94
C ALA A 492 9.54 -38.91 6.48
N THR A 493 8.61 -39.70 7.02
CA THR A 493 7.33 -39.18 7.52
C THR A 493 7.51 -38.36 8.79
N VAL A 494 8.22 -38.87 9.80
CA VAL A 494 8.53 -38.13 11.04
C VAL A 494 9.41 -36.92 10.74
N GLY A 495 10.40 -37.09 9.85
CA GLY A 495 11.29 -36.02 9.42
C GLY A 495 10.56 -34.88 8.73
N MET A 496 9.49 -35.15 7.98
CA MET A 496 8.68 -34.08 7.37
C MET A 496 7.99 -33.21 8.42
N GLY A 497 7.45 -33.82 9.48
CA GLY A 497 6.90 -33.05 10.63
C GLY A 497 7.95 -32.20 11.31
N VAL A 498 9.14 -32.78 11.59
CA VAL A 498 10.28 -32.05 12.16
C VAL A 498 10.73 -30.92 11.22
N ALA A 499 10.81 -31.17 9.92
CA ALA A 499 11.17 -30.18 8.91
C ALA A 499 10.18 -29.01 8.89
N MET A 500 8.88 -29.29 8.96
CA MET A 500 7.85 -28.26 9.08
C MET A 500 8.05 -27.39 10.33
N VAL A 501 8.27 -28.02 11.49
CA VAL A 501 8.53 -27.31 12.75
C VAL A 501 9.79 -26.46 12.64
N LEU A 502 10.87 -26.97 12.05
CA LEU A 502 12.10 -26.20 11.85
C LEU A 502 11.86 -24.95 10.98
N VAL A 503 11.12 -25.07 9.89
CA VAL A 503 10.77 -23.92 9.04
C VAL A 503 10.00 -22.89 9.86
N LEU A 504 9.00 -23.31 10.64
CA LEU A 504 8.19 -22.40 11.45
C LEU A 504 9.01 -21.75 12.57
N VAL A 505 9.93 -22.48 13.21
CA VAL A 505 10.84 -21.95 14.25
C VAL A 505 11.78 -20.90 13.64
N VAL A 506 12.42 -21.20 12.51
CA VAL A 506 13.32 -20.23 11.84
C VAL A 506 12.55 -18.98 11.42
N ALA A 507 11.32 -19.14 10.91
CA ALA A 507 10.46 -18.01 10.57
C ALA A 507 10.11 -17.16 11.82
N GLY A 508 9.77 -17.79 12.94
CA GLY A 508 9.52 -17.11 14.21
C GLY A 508 10.76 -16.38 14.74
N LEU A 509 11.93 -17.01 14.68
CA LEU A 509 13.20 -16.39 15.11
C LEU A 509 13.59 -15.20 14.21
N SER A 510 13.31 -15.27 12.90
CA SER A 510 13.63 -14.18 11.98
C SER A 510 12.89 -12.88 12.30
N SER A 511 11.69 -12.95 12.90
CA SER A 511 10.93 -11.77 13.33
C SER A 511 11.47 -11.12 14.62
N ARG A 512 12.43 -11.76 15.29
CA ARG A 512 13.03 -11.29 16.56
C ARG A 512 14.45 -10.75 16.40
N VAL A 513 14.96 -10.66 15.17
CA VAL A 513 16.30 -10.11 14.94
C VAL A 513 16.34 -8.60 15.24
N PRO A 514 17.51 -8.07 15.67
CA PRO A 514 17.62 -6.66 16.05
C PRO A 514 17.12 -5.69 14.97
N SER A 515 17.39 -5.95 13.69
CA SER A 515 16.92 -5.11 12.58
C SER A 515 15.40 -4.94 12.55
N VAL A 516 14.63 -5.99 12.83
CA VAL A 516 13.17 -5.92 12.87
C VAL A 516 12.69 -5.14 14.09
N GLN A 517 13.28 -5.41 15.27
CA GLN A 517 12.88 -4.75 16.51
C GLN A 517 13.17 -3.25 16.49
N GLU A 518 14.37 -2.85 16.02
CA GLU A 518 14.76 -1.44 15.91
C GLU A 518 13.88 -0.69 14.91
N THR A 519 13.57 -1.29 13.75
CA THR A 519 12.66 -0.69 12.78
C THR A 519 11.26 -0.54 13.37
N THR A 520 10.75 -1.57 14.07
CA THR A 520 9.45 -1.52 14.74
C THR A 520 9.40 -0.38 15.75
N LEU A 521 10.43 -0.23 16.58
CA LEU A 521 10.52 0.86 17.54
C LEU A 521 10.57 2.23 16.84
N ALA A 522 11.40 2.38 15.82
CA ALA A 522 11.53 3.63 15.08
C ALA A 522 10.21 4.07 14.42
N VAL A 523 9.48 3.13 13.82
CA VAL A 523 8.15 3.40 13.25
C VAL A 523 7.17 3.81 14.34
N SER A 524 7.20 3.16 15.51
CA SER A 524 6.25 3.44 16.60
C SER A 524 6.35 4.86 17.16
N GLN A 525 7.51 5.50 17.06
CA GLN A 525 7.68 6.90 17.48
C GLN A 525 6.81 7.86 16.67
N GLU A 526 6.58 7.57 15.38
CA GLU A 526 5.78 8.40 14.49
C GLU A 526 4.26 8.33 14.77
N TYR A 527 3.82 7.39 15.62
CA TYR A 527 2.40 7.21 15.96
C TYR A 527 2.05 7.67 17.36
N ARG A 528 3.01 8.26 18.08
CA ARG A 528 2.80 8.71 19.45
C ARG A 528 2.54 10.21 19.48
N VAL A 529 1.54 10.62 20.27
CA VAL A 529 1.36 11.99 20.68
C VAL A 529 2.16 12.20 21.97
N THR A 530 3.19 12.99 21.91
CA THR A 530 4.10 13.32 23.02
C THR A 530 4.27 14.82 23.12
N PRO A 531 4.82 15.36 24.23
CA PRO A 531 5.13 16.80 24.31
C PRO A 531 6.09 17.31 23.23
N THR A 532 6.87 16.40 22.59
CA THR A 532 7.87 16.72 21.57
C THR A 532 7.52 16.17 20.18
N SER A 533 6.28 15.76 19.96
CA SER A 533 5.82 15.32 18.65
C SER A 533 5.94 16.43 17.61
N VAL A 534 6.32 16.07 16.38
CA VAL A 534 6.71 17.03 15.35
C VAL A 534 5.50 17.69 14.70
N VAL A 535 4.37 16.99 14.56
CA VAL A 535 3.18 17.49 13.85
C VAL A 535 2.09 17.91 14.82
N LEU A 536 1.72 17.04 15.75
CA LEU A 536 0.75 17.35 16.80
C LEU A 536 1.26 16.85 18.15
N ASN A 537 1.55 17.76 19.05
CA ASN A 537 1.91 17.46 20.42
C ASN A 537 0.67 17.41 21.34
N GLN A 538 0.88 17.18 22.64
CA GLN A 538 -0.22 17.05 23.60
C GLN A 538 -1.03 18.35 23.76
N ASP A 539 -0.39 19.52 23.74
CA ASP A 539 -1.08 20.82 23.88
C ASP A 539 -1.93 21.13 22.64
N GLU A 540 -1.41 20.83 21.45
CA GLU A 540 -2.16 20.95 20.20
C GLU A 540 -3.37 20.03 20.18
N MET A 541 -3.21 18.77 20.62
CA MET A 541 -4.33 17.85 20.74
C MET A 541 -5.37 18.31 21.76
N ASN A 542 -4.95 18.94 22.85
CA ASN A 542 -5.89 19.53 23.82
C ASN A 542 -6.74 20.63 23.17
N VAL A 543 -6.13 21.52 22.39
CA VAL A 543 -6.87 22.55 21.63
C VAL A 543 -7.82 21.90 20.62
N ILE A 544 -7.35 20.93 19.83
CA ILE A 544 -8.17 20.25 18.82
C ILE A 544 -9.39 19.57 19.46
N ASN A 545 -9.23 18.94 20.63
CA ASN A 545 -10.31 18.24 21.32
C ASN A 545 -11.38 19.19 21.90
N GLU A 546 -11.04 20.47 22.17
CA GLU A 546 -12.00 21.47 22.64
C GLU A 546 -12.76 22.17 21.48
N ILE A 547 -12.19 22.19 20.28
CA ILE A 547 -12.80 22.84 19.11
C ILE A 547 -14.27 22.42 18.88
N PRO A 548 -14.67 21.13 18.94
CA PRO A 548 -16.05 20.72 18.72
C PRO A 548 -17.05 21.31 19.73
N LYS A 549 -16.60 21.68 20.92
CA LYS A 549 -17.43 22.25 21.99
C LYS A 549 -17.61 23.77 21.82
N ILE A 550 -16.65 24.44 21.16
CA ILE A 550 -16.56 25.89 21.08
C ILE A 550 -17.01 26.38 19.71
N VAL A 551 -16.53 25.77 18.64
CA VAL A 551 -16.76 26.22 17.26
C VAL A 551 -18.02 25.55 16.69
N PRO A 552 -19.00 26.31 16.16
CA PRO A 552 -20.19 25.77 15.49
C PRO A 552 -19.79 24.95 14.23
N LYS A 553 -20.57 23.92 13.90
CA LYS A 553 -20.31 23.05 12.73
C LYS A 553 -20.28 23.79 11.38
N GLY A 554 -21.03 24.86 11.25
CA GLY A 554 -21.13 25.64 10.01
C GLY A 554 -20.06 26.72 9.84
N ASP A 555 -19.21 26.92 10.84
CA ASP A 555 -18.14 27.91 10.81
C ASP A 555 -16.85 27.30 10.24
N VAL A 556 -16.04 28.17 9.62
CA VAL A 556 -14.73 27.83 9.09
C VAL A 556 -13.66 28.34 10.05
N ILE A 557 -12.67 27.52 10.33
CA ILE A 557 -11.49 27.90 11.12
C ILE A 557 -10.38 28.30 10.16
N VAL A 558 -9.89 29.50 10.31
CA VAL A 558 -8.68 29.98 9.64
C VAL A 558 -7.47 29.26 10.24
N ASN A 559 -6.64 28.69 9.40
CA ASN A 559 -5.49 27.90 9.84
C ASN A 559 -4.28 28.06 8.93
N ASN A 560 -3.10 27.76 9.48
CA ASN A 560 -1.89 27.51 8.71
C ASN A 560 -1.68 26.00 8.61
N PRO A 561 -1.95 25.35 7.48
CA PRO A 561 -1.89 23.88 7.42
C PRO A 561 -0.49 23.29 7.67
N TRP A 562 0.56 24.11 7.66
CA TRP A 562 1.94 23.68 7.96
C TRP A 562 2.21 23.46 9.46
N ASP A 563 1.32 23.93 10.34
CA ASP A 563 1.45 23.80 11.80
C ASP A 563 0.70 22.58 12.38
N GLY A 564 0.24 21.65 11.55
CA GLY A 564 -0.53 20.48 11.97
C GLY A 564 -2.04 20.73 12.07
N SER A 565 -2.52 21.99 11.98
CA SER A 565 -3.96 22.31 12.09
C SER A 565 -4.82 21.70 10.98
N ALA A 566 -4.23 21.28 9.87
CA ALA A 566 -4.94 20.56 8.81
C ALA A 566 -5.67 19.29 9.32
N TYR A 567 -5.20 18.66 10.39
CA TYR A 567 -5.86 17.49 11.00
C TYR A 567 -7.21 17.79 11.67
N ILE A 568 -7.53 19.06 11.96
CA ILE A 568 -8.76 19.46 12.64
C ILE A 568 -10.00 18.99 11.87
N TYR A 569 -9.97 19.00 10.54
CA TYR A 569 -11.10 18.54 9.73
C TYR A 569 -11.45 17.09 10.00
N ALA A 570 -10.48 16.20 10.02
CA ALA A 570 -10.69 14.79 10.31
C ALA A 570 -10.99 14.52 11.79
N LEU A 571 -10.27 15.19 12.71
CA LEU A 571 -10.31 14.89 14.15
C LEU A 571 -11.46 15.60 14.87
N ALA A 572 -11.76 16.86 14.50
CA ALA A 572 -12.74 17.69 15.18
C ALA A 572 -14.02 17.96 14.36
N ASP A 573 -14.13 17.43 13.12
CA ASP A 573 -15.30 17.61 12.26
C ASP A 573 -15.66 19.09 12.06
N ARG A 574 -14.64 19.93 11.73
CA ARG A 574 -14.80 21.36 11.48
C ARG A 574 -14.09 21.77 10.20
N HIS A 575 -14.73 22.68 9.44
CA HIS A 575 -14.16 23.22 8.21
C HIS A 575 -12.96 24.10 8.46
N LEU A 576 -12.04 24.08 7.51
CA LEU A 576 -10.78 24.83 7.54
C LEU A 576 -10.63 25.69 6.29
N THR A 577 -9.76 26.67 6.34
CA THR A 577 -9.31 27.39 5.14
C THR A 577 -8.30 26.61 4.33
N GLY A 578 -7.53 25.69 4.96
CA GLY A 578 -6.57 24.81 4.31
C GLY A 578 -6.61 23.39 4.90
N TYR A 579 -6.86 22.39 4.05
CA TYR A 579 -6.99 20.97 4.46
C TYR A 579 -5.72 20.15 4.30
N HIS A 580 -4.67 20.71 3.69
CA HIS A 580 -3.40 20.03 3.44
C HIS A 580 -2.26 21.05 3.34
N PHE A 581 -1.04 20.68 3.72
CA PHE A 581 0.11 21.59 3.70
C PHE A 581 0.51 22.04 2.28
N GLU A 582 0.36 21.20 1.27
CA GLU A 582 0.56 21.56 -0.15
C GLU A 582 -0.66 22.24 -0.79
N PHE A 583 -1.60 22.69 0.03
CA PHE A 583 -2.78 23.39 -0.43
C PHE A 583 -2.38 24.73 -1.08
N GLU A 584 -2.71 24.91 -2.34
CA GLU A 584 -2.62 26.22 -2.97
C GLU A 584 -3.57 27.18 -2.24
N THR A 585 -3.04 28.26 -1.70
CA THR A 585 -3.85 29.27 -1.01
C THR A 585 -4.99 29.71 -1.91
N SER A 586 -6.21 29.46 -1.46
CA SER A 586 -7.41 29.84 -2.22
C SER A 586 -7.49 31.36 -2.28
N PRO A 587 -7.66 31.97 -3.47
CA PRO A 587 -7.95 33.39 -3.62
C PRO A 587 -9.12 33.86 -2.72
N LYS A 588 -10.04 32.96 -2.42
CA LYS A 588 -11.21 33.14 -1.58
C LYS A 588 -10.90 33.64 -0.15
N TYR A 589 -9.73 33.29 0.40
CA TYR A 589 -9.33 33.67 1.77
C TYR A 589 -8.11 34.61 1.78
N SER A 590 -7.74 35.18 0.66
CA SER A 590 -6.50 35.94 0.48
C SER A 590 -6.41 37.14 1.41
N ALA A 591 -7.50 37.93 1.58
CA ALA A 591 -7.46 39.08 2.47
C ALA A 591 -7.28 38.64 3.94
N ILE A 592 -7.90 37.54 4.36
CA ILE A 592 -7.74 37.01 5.72
C ILE A 592 -6.29 36.56 5.95
N MET A 593 -5.74 35.77 5.02
CA MET A 593 -4.41 35.17 5.15
C MET A 593 -3.29 36.21 5.24
N HIS A 594 -3.36 37.26 4.43
CA HIS A 594 -2.31 38.29 4.37
C HIS A 594 -2.54 39.49 5.27
N ASN A 595 -3.80 39.84 5.56
CA ASN A 595 -4.13 41.13 6.20
C ASN A 595 -4.99 40.99 7.44
N LEU A 596 -5.05 39.85 8.11
CA LEU A 596 -5.87 39.64 9.29
C LEU A 596 -5.59 40.70 10.39
N LYS A 597 -4.33 41.07 10.60
CA LYS A 597 -3.91 42.11 11.54
C LYS A 597 -4.59 43.48 11.30
N ASP A 598 -4.95 43.76 10.04
CA ASP A 598 -5.51 45.02 9.59
C ASP A 598 -7.05 44.98 9.52
N ALA A 599 -7.72 43.98 10.11
CA ALA A 599 -9.17 43.76 10.01
C ALA A 599 -10.01 44.95 10.44
N ARG A 600 -9.51 45.82 11.35
CA ARG A 600 -10.22 47.04 11.76
C ARG A 600 -10.16 48.18 10.75
N THR A 601 -9.15 48.21 9.92
CA THR A 601 -8.88 49.28 8.93
C THR A 601 -9.11 48.85 7.50
N ASN A 602 -9.02 47.54 7.24
CA ASN A 602 -9.28 46.95 5.93
C ASN A 602 -10.64 46.23 5.91
N PRO A 603 -11.69 46.84 5.33
CA PRO A 603 -13.04 46.26 5.33
C PRO A 603 -13.14 44.97 4.48
N GLU A 604 -12.16 44.68 3.66
CA GLU A 604 -12.14 43.47 2.85
C GLU A 604 -11.97 42.24 3.71
N VAL A 605 -11.13 42.32 4.77
CA VAL A 605 -10.91 41.20 5.70
C VAL A 605 -12.23 40.80 6.37
N CYS A 606 -12.93 41.72 6.99
CA CYS A 606 -14.19 41.37 7.66
C CYS A 606 -15.31 40.99 6.69
N ARG A 607 -15.27 41.49 5.46
CA ARG A 607 -16.19 41.04 4.40
C ARG A 607 -15.96 39.57 4.08
N GLU A 608 -14.70 39.10 3.95
CA GLU A 608 -14.36 37.67 3.75
C GLU A 608 -14.72 36.83 4.98
N VAL A 609 -14.35 37.29 6.19
CA VAL A 609 -14.69 36.60 7.45
C VAL A 609 -16.19 36.34 7.54
N ASN A 610 -17.02 37.36 7.33
CA ASN A 610 -18.49 37.26 7.43
C ASN A 610 -19.08 36.42 6.28
N LYS A 611 -18.61 36.63 5.04
CA LYS A 611 -19.09 35.93 3.86
C LYS A 611 -18.86 34.39 3.97
N TYR A 612 -17.72 34.01 4.49
CA TYR A 612 -17.32 32.59 4.56
C TYR A 612 -17.47 31.98 5.96
N LYS A 613 -18.03 32.74 6.92
CA LYS A 613 -18.16 32.32 8.33
C LYS A 613 -16.82 31.92 8.97
N ALA A 614 -15.76 32.59 8.58
CA ALA A 614 -14.38 32.29 9.02
C ALA A 614 -14.05 33.08 10.30
N HIS A 615 -14.90 32.97 11.33
CA HIS A 615 -14.81 33.76 12.56
C HIS A 615 -13.79 33.26 13.57
N TRP A 616 -13.09 32.18 13.26
CA TRP A 616 -12.17 31.52 14.18
C TRP A 616 -10.78 31.44 13.56
N TYR A 617 -9.76 31.59 14.38
CA TYR A 617 -8.37 31.34 14.00
C TYR A 617 -7.73 30.41 15.01
N VAL A 618 -7.09 29.36 14.56
CA VAL A 618 -6.29 28.45 15.39
C VAL A 618 -4.81 28.67 15.10
N HIS A 619 -4.03 28.85 16.16
CA HIS A 619 -2.58 28.94 16.12
C HIS A 619 -1.98 27.75 16.85
N LEU A 620 -1.22 26.93 16.13
CA LEU A 620 -0.40 25.85 16.64
C LEU A 620 1.06 26.22 16.37
N GLU A 621 1.97 25.96 17.32
CA GLU A 621 3.35 26.44 17.19
C GLU A 621 4.30 25.48 16.45
N ASN A 622 3.94 24.22 16.39
CA ASN A 622 4.81 23.20 15.84
C ASN A 622 4.92 23.34 14.32
N GLN A 623 5.81 24.24 13.90
CA GLN A 623 6.02 24.51 12.49
C GLN A 623 7.02 23.51 11.93
N LEU A 624 6.56 22.68 11.05
CA LEU A 624 7.42 21.85 10.22
C LEU A 624 8.24 22.75 9.31
N ASN A 625 9.53 22.76 9.55
CA ASN A 625 10.51 23.69 8.97
C ASN A 625 10.81 23.33 7.48
N PHE A 626 9.81 23.47 6.60
CA PHE A 626 9.98 23.27 5.14
C PHE A 626 10.44 24.55 4.40
N GLY A 627 11.03 25.47 5.10
CA GLY A 627 11.63 26.68 4.56
C GLY A 627 10.72 27.93 4.65
N PRO A 628 11.31 29.12 4.60
CA PRO A 628 10.62 30.38 4.80
C PRO A 628 9.58 30.72 3.73
N ASP A 629 9.67 30.13 2.55
CA ASP A 629 8.77 30.43 1.44
C ASP A 629 7.36 29.83 1.63
N ALA A 630 7.25 28.68 2.29
CA ALA A 630 5.97 28.05 2.58
C ALA A 630 5.10 28.85 3.56
N GLN A 631 5.72 29.66 4.41
CA GLN A 631 5.07 30.44 5.46
C GLN A 631 4.63 31.84 5.04
N LYS A 632 5.19 32.39 3.97
CA LYS A 632 4.86 33.76 3.49
C LYS A 632 3.39 33.98 3.22
N ASN A 633 2.67 32.92 2.86
CA ASN A 633 1.23 33.00 2.58
C ASN A 633 0.35 33.14 3.83
N TYR A 634 0.95 33.02 5.04
CA TYR A 634 0.24 33.02 6.32
C TYR A 634 0.76 34.09 7.29
N ASP A 635 1.62 35.01 6.84
CA ASP A 635 2.26 36.04 7.67
C ASP A 635 1.23 36.95 8.34
N GLY A 636 0.11 37.24 7.68
CA GLY A 636 -0.97 38.06 8.23
C GLY A 636 -1.66 37.46 9.43
N LEU A 637 -1.68 36.13 9.53
CA LEU A 637 -2.29 35.41 10.66
C LEU A 637 -1.47 35.57 11.93
N VAL A 638 -0.17 35.26 11.84
CA VAL A 638 0.75 35.38 13.00
C VAL A 638 0.87 36.81 13.45
N ALA A 639 0.91 37.78 12.52
CA ALA A 639 1.00 39.19 12.84
C ALA A 639 -0.26 39.76 13.56
N ALA A 640 -1.38 39.06 13.56
CA ALA A 640 -2.59 39.44 14.28
C ALA A 640 -2.57 39.01 15.76
N ILE A 641 -1.68 38.08 16.16
CA ILE A 641 -1.58 37.60 17.54
C ILE A 641 -1.11 38.75 18.46
N GLY A 642 -1.76 38.90 19.61
CA GLY A 642 -1.47 39.97 20.57
C GLY A 642 -2.05 41.34 20.20
N THR A 643 -2.80 41.43 19.09
CA THR A 643 -3.56 42.66 18.74
C THR A 643 -5.01 42.56 19.24
N ASP A 644 -5.76 43.68 19.15
CA ASP A 644 -7.17 43.74 19.49
C ASP A 644 -8.11 43.13 18.43
N VAL A 645 -7.54 42.58 17.37
CA VAL A 645 -8.26 41.87 16.30
C VAL A 645 -8.72 40.49 16.76
N LEU A 646 -7.91 39.83 17.61
CA LEU A 646 -8.11 38.47 18.08
C LEU A 646 -8.41 38.45 19.59
N THR A 647 -9.43 37.67 19.96
CA THR A 647 -9.74 37.40 21.37
C THR A 647 -9.45 35.90 21.63
N PRO A 648 -8.53 35.55 22.56
CA PRO A 648 -8.28 34.17 22.92
C PRO A 648 -9.50 33.56 23.60
N VAL A 649 -9.88 32.34 23.21
CA VAL A 649 -11.04 31.61 23.74
C VAL A 649 -10.62 30.39 24.52
N TYR A 650 -9.64 29.64 24.00
CA TYR A 650 -9.09 28.49 24.68
C TYR A 650 -7.60 28.35 24.36
N SER A 651 -6.79 28.03 25.37
CA SER A 651 -5.34 27.83 25.22
C SER A 651 -4.88 26.60 25.99
N SER A 652 -3.90 25.90 25.44
CA SER A 652 -3.11 24.86 26.11
C SER A 652 -1.64 25.10 25.76
N GLY A 653 -0.80 25.40 26.78
CA GLY A 653 0.53 25.89 26.50
C GLY A 653 0.51 27.15 25.63
N PRO A 654 1.35 27.25 24.61
CA PRO A 654 1.36 28.37 23.67
C PRO A 654 0.27 28.29 22.59
N MET A 655 -0.39 27.14 22.43
CA MET A 655 -1.39 26.89 21.38
C MET A 655 -2.71 27.55 21.75
N THR A 656 -3.35 28.24 20.80
CA THR A 656 -4.55 29.02 21.11
C THR A 656 -5.57 29.01 19.98
N LEU A 657 -6.84 28.81 20.37
CA LEU A 657 -8.00 29.06 19.53
C LEU A 657 -8.50 30.49 19.80
N TYR A 658 -8.57 31.32 18.78
CA TYR A 658 -9.02 32.72 18.83
C TYR A 658 -10.38 32.91 18.16
N ARG A 659 -11.13 33.86 18.66
CA ARG A 659 -12.25 34.50 17.94
C ARG A 659 -11.71 35.73 17.20
N ILE A 660 -12.07 35.90 15.92
CA ILE A 660 -11.77 37.12 15.13
C ILE A 660 -12.79 38.22 15.54
N SER A 661 -12.59 38.81 16.71
CA SER A 661 -13.55 39.72 17.33
C SER A 661 -13.65 41.07 16.63
N ALA A 662 -12.65 41.48 15.87
CA ALA A 662 -12.69 42.70 15.08
C ALA A 662 -13.84 42.74 14.06
N CYS A 663 -14.34 41.57 13.64
CA CYS A 663 -15.37 41.42 12.59
C CYS A 663 -16.77 41.09 13.14
N ASP A 664 -16.97 41.01 14.46
CA ASP A 664 -18.27 40.63 15.07
C ASP A 664 -19.38 41.69 14.94
N ASN A 665 -19.04 42.95 14.68
CA ASN A 665 -19.99 44.07 14.63
C ASN A 665 -20.09 44.78 13.25
N ASN A 666 -19.56 44.17 12.21
CA ASN A 666 -19.56 44.72 10.84
C ASN A 666 -20.49 43.94 9.90
#